data_9b8e4fb2e097e14e3d4d1dfc8941bfba
#
_entry.id   9b8e4fb2e097e14e3d4d1dfc8941bfba
#
_cell.length_a   1.000
_cell.length_b   1.000
_cell.length_c   1.000
_cell.angle_alpha   90.00
_cell.angle_beta   90.00
_cell.angle_gamma   90.00
#
_symmetry.space_group_name_H-M   'P 1'
#
loop_
_entity.id
_entity.type
_entity.pdbx_description
1 polymer ?
#
loop_
_entity_poly.entity_id
_entity_poly.type
_entity_poly.pdbx_seq_one_letter_code
_entity_poly.pdbx_strand_id
1 'polypeptide(L)'
;MEENIQPTVQYTDDNIRHLSDMEHVRTRPGMYIGRLGDGQLPEDGIYVLLKEVIDNSIDEFKMNAGKRIEVDIDDRLRVSVRDYGRGIPQGKLVEAVSVLNTGGKYDSKAFKKSVGLNGVGVKAVNALSAHFEVKSYRDGKVRALKFERGNLKSDITEDSTDENGTYIFFEPDPTLFVGYSFHDDFVETMLRNYTYLNSGLAIMYNGRRILSRNGLADLLTDTMTTDPLYPIIHVKGDDIEIAFTHTNQYGEEYHSFVNGQHTTQGGTHQSAFKEHIARTIKEFFGKNYEFTDIRNGLVAAVALNVEEPMFESQTKIKLGSLQMAPGGESINKYVGDFVKLEVDNYLHIHADVAEVMQQKITESERERKAMAGVTKLARERAKKANLHNRKLRDCRIHYSDAKNDRKEESSIFITEGDSASGSITKSRDVNTQAVFSLRGKPLNSYGLTKKVVYENEEFNLLQAALDIEDGLDTLRYNKVIVATDADVDGMHIRLLIITFFLQFFPDLIKKGHVYVLQTPLFRVRNRRTKIKNKKVVTDADARLTGKEKKSDFITRYCYSEDERQQAIRDLGPDPEITRFKGLGEISPEEFAHFIGPEMRLEQVTLHKTDQVQKLLEYYMGKNTMERQNFIIDNLVVEEDLPEEDME
;
A
#
# COMPACT_ATOMS: atom_id res chain seq x y z
N MET A 1 -21.16 -3.46 53.02
CA MET A 1 -20.07 -3.81 52.12
C MET A 1 -20.47 -5.12 51.47
N GLU A 2 -21.12 -5.06 50.33
CA GLU A 2 -21.43 -6.25 49.54
C GLU A 2 -20.18 -6.48 48.62
N GLU A 3 -19.50 -7.58 48.85
CA GLU A 3 -18.40 -8.03 48.00
C GLU A 3 -18.97 -8.45 46.65
N ASN A 4 -18.61 -7.71 45.61
CA ASN A 4 -18.88 -8.05 44.21
C ASN A 4 -17.94 -9.23 43.84
N ILE A 5 -18.43 -10.47 44.08
CA ILE A 5 -17.77 -11.69 43.63
C ILE A 5 -18.00 -11.76 42.11
N GLN A 6 -16.96 -11.39 41.31
CA GLN A 6 -16.94 -11.73 39.90
C GLN A 6 -17.00 -13.26 39.75
N PRO A 7 -17.87 -13.81 38.90
CA PRO A 7 -17.92 -15.25 38.67
C PRO A 7 -16.58 -15.70 38.08
N THR A 8 -15.81 -16.45 38.85
CA THR A 8 -14.65 -17.17 38.38
C THR A 8 -15.11 -18.15 37.30
N VAL A 9 -14.73 -17.92 36.05
CA VAL A 9 -14.93 -18.86 34.95
C VAL A 9 -14.22 -20.14 35.34
N GLN A 10 -14.97 -21.19 35.75
CA GLN A 10 -14.42 -22.50 36.03
C GLN A 10 -14.01 -23.14 34.71
N TYR A 11 -12.70 -23.45 34.58
CA TYR A 11 -12.17 -24.22 33.47
C TYR A 11 -12.38 -25.73 33.76
N THR A 12 -13.36 -26.32 33.07
CA THR A 12 -13.78 -27.71 33.24
C THR A 12 -13.63 -28.49 31.92
N ASP A 13 -13.74 -29.81 31.96
CA ASP A 13 -13.69 -30.68 30.78
C ASP A 13 -14.67 -30.25 29.69
N ASP A 14 -15.83 -29.71 30.06
CA ASP A 14 -16.85 -29.18 29.12
C ASP A 14 -16.37 -27.96 28.33
N ASN A 15 -15.28 -27.32 28.72
CA ASN A 15 -14.67 -26.20 28.01
C ASN A 15 -13.73 -26.66 26.89
N ILE A 16 -13.41 -27.96 26.84
CA ILE A 16 -12.55 -28.57 25.80
C ILE A 16 -13.44 -29.13 24.70
N ARG A 17 -13.45 -28.46 23.53
CA ARG A 17 -14.23 -28.87 22.36
C ARG A 17 -13.31 -29.19 21.18
N HIS A 18 -13.62 -30.29 20.46
CA HIS A 18 -13.07 -30.51 19.13
C HIS A 18 -13.91 -29.75 18.11
N LEU A 19 -13.24 -28.98 17.23
CA LEU A 19 -13.88 -28.28 16.11
C LEU A 19 -13.66 -29.08 14.83
N SER A 20 -14.66 -29.12 13.96
CA SER A 20 -14.47 -29.60 12.59
C SER A 20 -13.53 -28.65 11.83
N ASP A 21 -12.96 -29.12 10.73
CA ASP A 21 -12.05 -28.32 9.87
C ASP A 21 -12.66 -26.96 9.52
N MET A 22 -13.90 -26.95 9.05
CA MET A 22 -14.61 -25.73 8.65
C MET A 22 -14.90 -24.80 9.82
N GLU A 23 -15.30 -25.35 10.97
CA GLU A 23 -15.54 -24.58 12.20
C GLU A 23 -14.23 -23.94 12.73
N HIS A 24 -13.12 -24.69 12.65
CA HIS A 24 -11.82 -24.17 13.07
C HIS A 24 -11.40 -22.99 12.21
N VAL A 25 -11.51 -23.09 10.87
CA VAL A 25 -11.20 -21.98 9.94
C VAL A 25 -12.05 -20.75 10.27
N ARG A 26 -13.36 -20.93 10.49
CA ARG A 26 -14.27 -19.81 10.83
C ARG A 26 -13.99 -19.19 12.20
N THR A 27 -13.55 -20.00 13.17
CA THR A 27 -13.23 -19.54 14.54
C THR A 27 -11.87 -18.81 14.59
N ARG A 28 -10.92 -19.22 13.75
CA ARG A 28 -9.55 -18.69 13.71
C ARG A 28 -9.11 -18.30 12.29
N PRO A 29 -9.86 -17.41 11.59
CA PRO A 29 -9.57 -17.08 10.20
C PRO A 29 -8.18 -16.49 10.01
N GLY A 30 -7.66 -15.73 10.99
CA GLY A 30 -6.33 -15.13 10.94
C GLY A 30 -5.17 -16.12 10.75
N MET A 31 -5.35 -17.40 11.15
CA MET A 31 -4.34 -18.43 10.90
C MET A 31 -4.23 -18.83 9.42
N TYR A 32 -5.29 -18.62 8.62
CA TYR A 32 -5.41 -19.07 7.24
C TYR A 32 -5.26 -17.94 6.22
N ILE A 33 -5.81 -16.77 6.52
CA ILE A 33 -5.86 -15.64 5.59
C ILE A 33 -5.23 -14.35 6.15
N GLY A 34 -4.60 -14.42 7.34
CA GLY A 34 -4.05 -13.24 8.00
C GLY A 34 -5.15 -12.29 8.51
N ARG A 35 -4.97 -11.00 8.35
CA ARG A 35 -5.92 -9.98 8.80
C ARG A 35 -7.24 -10.12 8.01
N LEU A 36 -8.39 -10.09 8.70
CA LEU A 36 -9.70 -10.06 8.02
C LEU A 36 -9.84 -8.77 7.19
N GLY A 37 -9.75 -7.62 7.86
CA GLY A 37 -9.85 -6.31 7.22
C GLY A 37 -11.22 -6.02 6.58
N ASP A 38 -11.32 -4.82 5.98
CA ASP A 38 -12.50 -4.34 5.26
C ASP A 38 -12.22 -4.10 3.76
N GLY A 39 -11.03 -4.48 3.28
CA GLY A 39 -10.59 -4.32 1.90
C GLY A 39 -9.85 -3.03 1.62
N GLN A 40 -9.62 -2.18 2.61
CA GLN A 40 -8.88 -0.92 2.43
C GLN A 40 -7.36 -1.14 2.27
N LEU A 41 -6.85 -2.32 2.58
CA LEU A 41 -5.44 -2.67 2.41
C LEU A 41 -5.31 -3.89 1.47
N PRO A 42 -4.29 -3.91 0.61
CA PRO A 42 -4.08 -5.01 -0.34
C PRO A 42 -3.77 -6.36 0.32
N GLU A 43 -3.41 -6.37 1.62
CA GLU A 43 -3.17 -7.59 2.42
C GLU A 43 -4.41 -8.09 3.16
N ASP A 44 -5.55 -7.42 3.03
CA ASP A 44 -6.78 -7.83 3.73
C ASP A 44 -7.31 -9.18 3.21
N GLY A 45 -7.94 -9.92 4.11
CA GLY A 45 -8.32 -11.32 3.89
C GLY A 45 -9.18 -11.57 2.66
N ILE A 46 -10.03 -10.62 2.24
CA ILE A 46 -10.84 -10.77 1.01
C ILE A 46 -9.97 -10.94 -0.25
N TYR A 47 -8.82 -10.22 -0.32
CA TYR A 47 -7.88 -10.39 -1.44
C TYR A 47 -7.12 -11.71 -1.33
N VAL A 48 -6.87 -12.21 -0.11
CA VAL A 48 -6.28 -13.53 0.10
C VAL A 48 -7.23 -14.62 -0.38
N LEU A 49 -8.56 -14.51 -0.13
CA LEU A 49 -9.56 -15.44 -0.66
C LEU A 49 -9.53 -15.49 -2.19
N LEU A 50 -9.55 -14.32 -2.84
CA LEU A 50 -9.47 -14.21 -4.31
C LEU A 50 -8.18 -14.85 -4.83
N LYS A 51 -7.04 -14.54 -4.20
CA LYS A 51 -5.72 -15.05 -4.54
C LYS A 51 -5.64 -16.57 -4.49
N GLU A 52 -6.16 -17.20 -3.43
CA GLU A 52 -6.13 -18.66 -3.26
C GLU A 52 -6.93 -19.40 -4.36
N VAL A 53 -7.98 -18.77 -4.90
CA VAL A 53 -8.71 -19.32 -6.04
C VAL A 53 -7.92 -19.17 -7.33
N ILE A 54 -7.35 -17.98 -7.58
CA ILE A 54 -6.57 -17.71 -8.79
C ILE A 54 -5.30 -18.55 -8.82
N ASP A 55 -4.59 -18.72 -7.70
CA ASP A 55 -3.37 -19.54 -7.60
C ASP A 55 -3.59 -20.98 -8.10
N ASN A 56 -4.77 -21.55 -7.86
CA ASN A 56 -5.08 -22.89 -8.38
C ASN A 56 -5.25 -22.88 -9.92
N SER A 57 -5.83 -21.84 -10.47
CA SER A 57 -5.97 -21.67 -11.93
C SER A 57 -4.61 -21.41 -12.61
N ILE A 58 -3.71 -20.68 -11.93
CA ILE A 58 -2.33 -20.45 -12.39
C ILE A 58 -1.52 -21.76 -12.40
N ASP A 59 -1.72 -22.63 -11.41
CA ASP A 59 -1.05 -23.94 -11.40
C ASP A 59 -1.46 -24.80 -12.61
N GLU A 60 -2.72 -24.74 -13.06
CA GLU A 60 -3.16 -25.42 -14.29
C GLU A 60 -2.45 -24.84 -15.53
N PHE A 61 -2.32 -23.51 -15.62
CA PHE A 61 -1.57 -22.86 -16.70
C PHE A 61 -0.10 -23.32 -16.72
N LYS A 62 0.57 -23.37 -15.55
CA LYS A 62 1.96 -23.84 -15.42
C LYS A 62 2.12 -25.31 -15.86
N MET A 63 1.05 -26.10 -15.76
CA MET A 63 1.00 -27.46 -16.27
C MET A 63 0.64 -27.54 -17.77
N ASN A 64 0.71 -26.42 -18.48
CA ASN A 64 0.31 -26.27 -19.90
C ASN A 64 -1.15 -26.64 -20.17
N ALA A 65 -2.03 -26.52 -19.17
CA ALA A 65 -3.44 -26.75 -19.29
C ALA A 65 -4.20 -25.42 -19.18
N GLY A 66 -4.82 -24.99 -20.29
CA GLY A 66 -5.52 -23.72 -20.38
C GLY A 66 -4.57 -22.54 -20.60
N LYS A 67 -5.11 -21.44 -21.19
CA LYS A 67 -4.37 -20.19 -21.45
C LYS A 67 -5.17 -18.95 -21.07
N ARG A 68 -6.37 -19.17 -20.51
CA ARG A 68 -7.31 -18.12 -20.16
C ARG A 68 -7.87 -18.38 -18.77
N ILE A 69 -7.99 -17.32 -17.98
CA ILE A 69 -8.70 -17.29 -16.69
C ILE A 69 -9.68 -16.13 -16.77
N GLU A 70 -10.92 -16.34 -16.36
CA GLU A 70 -11.94 -15.30 -16.25
C GLU A 70 -12.19 -15.02 -14.78
N VAL A 71 -12.17 -13.76 -14.38
CA VAL A 71 -12.38 -13.27 -13.03
C VAL A 71 -13.41 -12.17 -13.09
N ASP A 72 -14.54 -12.36 -12.43
CA ASP A 72 -15.59 -11.35 -12.35
C ASP A 72 -15.93 -11.07 -10.89
N ILE A 73 -16.05 -9.78 -10.55
CA ILE A 73 -16.53 -9.28 -9.27
C ILE A 73 -17.73 -8.39 -9.57
N ASP A 74 -18.89 -8.78 -9.08
CA ASP A 74 -20.12 -8.06 -9.36
C ASP A 74 -20.42 -6.93 -8.33
N ASP A 75 -21.44 -6.12 -8.60
CA ASP A 75 -21.85 -5.00 -7.73
C ASP A 75 -22.29 -5.44 -6.32
N ARG A 76 -22.51 -6.73 -6.10
CA ARG A 76 -22.81 -7.33 -4.78
C ARG A 76 -21.57 -7.93 -4.12
N LEU A 77 -20.38 -7.62 -4.64
CA LEU A 77 -19.08 -8.09 -4.13
C LEU A 77 -18.95 -9.62 -4.16
N ARG A 78 -19.65 -10.30 -5.07
CA ARG A 78 -19.55 -11.74 -5.30
C ARG A 78 -18.50 -11.98 -6.38
N VAL A 79 -17.68 -12.98 -6.16
CA VAL A 79 -16.54 -13.30 -7.01
C VAL A 79 -16.80 -14.58 -7.78
N SER A 80 -16.50 -14.58 -9.08
CA SER A 80 -16.39 -15.82 -9.86
C SER A 80 -15.04 -15.90 -10.56
N VAL A 81 -14.48 -17.11 -10.58
CA VAL A 81 -13.23 -17.43 -11.28
C VAL A 81 -13.44 -18.69 -12.11
N ARG A 82 -13.13 -18.61 -13.40
CA ARG A 82 -13.20 -19.73 -14.35
C ARG A 82 -11.85 -19.94 -15.01
N ASP A 83 -11.26 -21.12 -14.84
CA ASP A 83 -10.14 -21.58 -15.65
C ASP A 83 -10.59 -22.59 -16.72
N TYR A 84 -9.72 -22.81 -17.69
CA TYR A 84 -9.89 -23.75 -18.79
C TYR A 84 -8.79 -24.82 -18.74
N GLY A 85 -8.44 -25.25 -17.51
CA GLY A 85 -7.50 -26.30 -17.25
C GLY A 85 -8.10 -27.70 -17.37
N ARG A 86 -7.54 -28.67 -16.65
CA ARG A 86 -7.98 -30.07 -16.70
C ARG A 86 -9.26 -30.38 -15.91
N GLY A 87 -9.64 -29.45 -15.02
CA GLY A 87 -10.70 -29.65 -14.03
C GLY A 87 -10.26 -30.55 -12.86
N ILE A 88 -10.82 -30.31 -11.69
CA ILE A 88 -10.57 -31.10 -10.48
C ILE A 88 -11.15 -32.51 -10.68
N PRO A 89 -10.44 -33.59 -10.30
CA PRO A 89 -10.99 -34.96 -10.38
C PRO A 89 -12.34 -35.06 -9.66
N GLN A 90 -13.42 -35.38 -10.40
CA GLN A 90 -14.78 -35.29 -9.90
C GLN A 90 -15.06 -36.19 -8.70
N GLY A 91 -14.44 -37.36 -8.65
CA GLY A 91 -14.58 -38.33 -7.53
C GLY A 91 -14.04 -37.79 -6.19
N LYS A 92 -13.17 -36.78 -6.23
CA LYS A 92 -12.53 -36.17 -5.04
C LYS A 92 -12.88 -34.69 -4.85
N LEU A 93 -13.89 -34.21 -5.57
CA LEU A 93 -14.22 -32.78 -5.59
C LEU A 93 -14.64 -32.25 -4.20
N VAL A 94 -15.44 -33.04 -3.46
CA VAL A 94 -15.90 -32.66 -2.10
C VAL A 94 -14.69 -32.52 -1.19
N GLU A 95 -13.85 -33.55 -1.09
CA GLU A 95 -12.67 -33.53 -0.21
C GLU A 95 -11.68 -32.40 -0.62
N ALA A 96 -11.53 -32.17 -1.93
CA ALA A 96 -10.63 -31.16 -2.45
C ALA A 96 -10.99 -29.74 -1.99
N VAL A 97 -12.27 -29.44 -1.71
CA VAL A 97 -12.73 -28.09 -1.34
C VAL A 97 -13.25 -27.98 0.09
N SER A 98 -13.34 -29.09 0.87
CA SER A 98 -13.92 -29.07 2.21
C SER A 98 -13.11 -29.77 3.30
N VAL A 99 -12.09 -30.56 2.95
CA VAL A 99 -11.27 -31.26 3.95
C VAL A 99 -9.86 -30.67 3.97
N LEU A 100 -9.40 -30.18 5.12
CA LEU A 100 -8.05 -29.65 5.28
C LEU A 100 -6.99 -30.70 4.98
N ASN A 101 -5.81 -30.25 4.60
CA ASN A 101 -4.67 -31.11 4.29
C ASN A 101 -4.97 -32.15 3.19
N THR A 102 -5.92 -31.86 2.30
CA THR A 102 -6.24 -32.67 1.13
C THR A 102 -5.84 -31.92 -0.14
N GLY A 103 -5.08 -32.54 -1.01
CA GLY A 103 -4.64 -31.91 -2.27
C GLY A 103 -3.85 -32.87 -3.13
N GLY A 104 -3.89 -32.68 -4.45
CA GLY A 104 -3.10 -33.48 -5.41
C GLY A 104 -1.63 -33.05 -5.54
N LYS A 105 -1.20 -32.09 -4.73
CA LYS A 105 0.12 -31.46 -4.85
C LYS A 105 1.20 -32.09 -3.95
N TYR A 106 0.81 -32.97 -3.02
CA TYR A 106 1.73 -33.57 -2.04
C TYR A 106 2.75 -34.53 -2.66
N ASP A 107 2.34 -35.35 -3.65
CA ASP A 107 3.17 -36.43 -4.21
C ASP A 107 3.67 -36.18 -5.63
N SER A 108 3.35 -35.02 -6.22
CA SER A 108 3.65 -34.73 -7.62
C SER A 108 4.92 -33.89 -7.76
N LYS A 109 5.94 -34.46 -8.44
CA LYS A 109 7.16 -33.68 -8.82
C LYS A 109 6.83 -32.42 -9.61
N ALA A 110 5.69 -32.40 -10.31
CA ALA A 110 5.26 -31.25 -11.13
C ALA A 110 4.82 -30.03 -10.32
N PHE A 111 4.40 -30.21 -9.06
CA PHE A 111 3.89 -29.14 -8.20
C PHE A 111 4.88 -28.70 -7.11
N LYS A 112 6.10 -29.22 -7.08
CA LYS A 112 7.09 -28.90 -6.04
C LYS A 112 7.40 -27.39 -5.92
N LYS A 113 7.21 -26.63 -7.00
CA LYS A 113 7.41 -25.18 -7.08
C LYS A 113 6.08 -24.40 -7.03
N SER A 114 4.97 -25.03 -6.65
CA SER A 114 3.70 -24.37 -6.37
C SER A 114 3.71 -23.73 -4.98
N VAL A 115 2.90 -22.71 -4.77
CA VAL A 115 2.75 -22.03 -3.46
C VAL A 115 1.69 -22.70 -2.60
N GLY A 116 0.69 -23.30 -3.21
CA GLY A 116 -0.45 -23.93 -2.54
C GLY A 116 -0.16 -25.34 -1.99
N LEU A 117 1.00 -25.57 -1.37
CA LEU A 117 1.43 -26.91 -0.90
C LEU A 117 0.66 -27.41 0.32
N ASN A 118 0.13 -26.51 1.16
CA ASN A 118 -0.48 -26.88 2.44
C ASN A 118 -1.91 -27.43 2.30
N GLY A 119 -2.50 -27.40 1.10
CA GLY A 119 -3.84 -27.93 0.84
C GLY A 119 -4.96 -27.29 1.67
N VAL A 120 -4.82 -26.01 2.04
CA VAL A 120 -5.77 -25.28 2.90
C VAL A 120 -6.51 -24.14 2.20
N GLY A 121 -5.96 -23.54 1.15
CA GLY A 121 -6.43 -22.29 0.57
C GLY A 121 -7.89 -22.27 0.16
N VAL A 122 -8.30 -23.10 -0.82
CA VAL A 122 -9.69 -23.14 -1.29
C VAL A 122 -10.67 -23.57 -0.19
N LYS A 123 -10.22 -24.34 0.82
CA LYS A 123 -11.04 -24.71 1.98
C LYS A 123 -11.32 -23.51 2.87
N ALA A 124 -10.32 -22.62 3.02
CA ALA A 124 -10.51 -21.37 3.72
C ALA A 124 -11.52 -20.48 2.97
N VAL A 125 -11.43 -20.41 1.63
CA VAL A 125 -12.43 -19.69 0.82
C VAL A 125 -13.83 -20.23 1.07
N ASN A 126 -14.03 -21.57 1.00
CA ASN A 126 -15.31 -22.23 1.27
C ASN A 126 -15.83 -21.92 2.68
N ALA A 127 -14.99 -22.13 3.70
CA ALA A 127 -15.38 -21.92 5.11
C ALA A 127 -15.74 -20.46 5.43
N LEU A 128 -15.04 -19.50 4.83
CA LEU A 128 -15.19 -18.06 5.12
C LEU A 128 -16.17 -17.34 4.19
N SER A 129 -16.85 -18.09 3.30
CA SER A 129 -17.89 -17.59 2.42
C SER A 129 -19.29 -17.87 2.95
N ALA A 130 -20.22 -16.93 2.78
CA ALA A 130 -21.65 -17.17 3.01
C ALA A 130 -22.18 -18.19 2.01
N HIS A 131 -21.78 -18.02 0.74
CA HIS A 131 -22.10 -18.93 -0.36
C HIS A 131 -20.83 -19.27 -1.11
N PHE A 132 -20.62 -20.56 -1.38
CA PHE A 132 -19.51 -21.08 -2.17
C PHE A 132 -20.04 -22.12 -3.15
N GLU A 133 -19.67 -22.00 -4.43
CA GLU A 133 -19.99 -22.97 -5.47
C GLU A 133 -18.72 -23.34 -6.22
N VAL A 134 -18.55 -24.64 -6.48
CA VAL A 134 -17.52 -25.16 -7.35
C VAL A 134 -18.12 -26.06 -8.43
N LYS A 135 -17.70 -25.86 -9.68
CA LYS A 135 -18.03 -26.74 -10.81
C LYS A 135 -16.74 -27.26 -11.41
N SER A 136 -16.62 -28.54 -11.53
CA SER A 136 -15.54 -29.20 -12.27
C SER A 136 -16.06 -29.76 -13.58
N TYR A 137 -15.60 -29.21 -14.69
CA TYR A 137 -15.87 -29.66 -16.05
C TYR A 137 -14.76 -30.58 -16.49
N ARG A 138 -15.09 -31.86 -16.70
CA ARG A 138 -14.10 -32.87 -17.04
C ARG A 138 -14.71 -34.05 -17.78
N ASP A 139 -14.08 -34.46 -18.87
CA ASP A 139 -14.43 -35.64 -19.62
C ASP A 139 -15.91 -35.68 -20.05
N GLY A 140 -16.45 -34.54 -20.50
CA GLY A 140 -17.83 -34.40 -20.98
C GLY A 140 -18.90 -34.35 -19.88
N LYS A 141 -18.48 -34.15 -18.62
CA LYS A 141 -19.39 -34.02 -17.47
C LYS A 141 -19.04 -32.81 -16.62
N VAL A 142 -20.05 -32.27 -15.94
CA VAL A 142 -19.88 -31.30 -14.88
C VAL A 142 -20.38 -31.86 -13.57
N ARG A 143 -19.57 -31.74 -12.52
CA ARG A 143 -20.00 -31.92 -11.13
C ARG A 143 -20.00 -30.60 -10.45
N ALA A 144 -21.17 -30.20 -9.92
CA ALA A 144 -21.41 -28.93 -9.24
C ALA A 144 -21.71 -29.17 -7.76
N LEU A 145 -20.97 -28.51 -6.89
CA LEU A 145 -21.18 -28.52 -5.44
C LEU A 145 -21.52 -27.12 -4.97
N LYS A 146 -22.48 -27.01 -4.04
CA LYS A 146 -22.82 -25.75 -3.37
C LYS A 146 -22.67 -25.92 -1.87
N PHE A 147 -22.07 -24.90 -1.24
CA PHE A 147 -21.84 -24.85 0.20
C PHE A 147 -22.38 -23.52 0.77
N GLU A 148 -22.80 -23.58 2.01
CA GLU A 148 -23.09 -22.41 2.83
C GLU A 148 -22.22 -22.47 4.09
N ARG A 149 -21.33 -21.49 4.26
CA ARG A 149 -20.41 -21.42 5.40
C ARG A 149 -19.67 -22.72 5.65
N GLY A 150 -19.14 -23.33 4.57
CA GLY A 150 -18.42 -24.60 4.62
C GLY A 150 -19.27 -25.86 4.66
N ASN A 151 -20.61 -25.75 4.77
CA ASN A 151 -21.52 -26.90 4.83
C ASN A 151 -22.07 -27.24 3.45
N LEU A 152 -21.91 -28.47 2.98
CA LEU A 152 -22.43 -28.96 1.71
C LEU A 152 -23.95 -28.91 1.67
N LYS A 153 -24.52 -28.29 0.65
CA LYS A 153 -25.98 -28.15 0.44
C LYS A 153 -26.46 -28.90 -0.80
N SER A 154 -25.64 -28.96 -1.84
CA SER A 154 -26.02 -29.59 -3.11
C SER A 154 -24.81 -30.25 -3.76
N ASP A 155 -25.02 -31.42 -4.38
CA ASP A 155 -24.05 -32.17 -5.15
C ASP A 155 -24.76 -32.78 -6.37
N ILE A 156 -24.49 -32.23 -7.53
CA ILE A 156 -25.17 -32.58 -8.79
C ILE A 156 -24.10 -32.90 -9.83
N THR A 157 -24.33 -34.00 -10.59
CA THR A 157 -23.48 -34.38 -11.74
C THR A 157 -24.36 -34.50 -12.97
N GLU A 158 -23.95 -33.81 -14.04
CA GLU A 158 -24.67 -33.78 -15.31
C GLU A 158 -23.69 -33.91 -16.48
N ASP A 159 -24.21 -34.27 -17.66
CA ASP A 159 -23.43 -34.20 -18.89
C ASP A 159 -23.22 -32.73 -19.31
N SER A 160 -22.04 -32.41 -19.83
CA SER A 160 -21.71 -31.05 -20.27
C SER A 160 -20.92 -31.06 -21.57
N THR A 161 -21.21 -30.11 -22.43
CA THR A 161 -20.44 -29.82 -23.63
C THR A 161 -19.43 -28.68 -23.44
N ASP A 162 -19.36 -28.10 -22.25
CA ASP A 162 -18.42 -27.03 -21.94
C ASP A 162 -16.97 -27.55 -21.91
N GLU A 163 -16.05 -26.66 -22.22
CA GLU A 163 -14.61 -26.92 -22.13
C GLU A 163 -14.22 -27.35 -20.71
N ASN A 164 -13.29 -28.30 -20.61
CA ASN A 164 -12.73 -28.72 -19.32
C ASN A 164 -12.22 -27.52 -18.53
N GLY A 165 -12.18 -27.67 -17.20
CA GLY A 165 -11.65 -26.65 -16.29
C GLY A 165 -12.45 -26.56 -15.00
N THR A 166 -12.15 -25.54 -14.20
CA THR A 166 -12.81 -25.32 -12.90
C THR A 166 -13.48 -23.96 -12.86
N TYR A 167 -14.70 -23.91 -12.36
CA TYR A 167 -15.40 -22.69 -12.00
C TYR A 167 -15.60 -22.64 -10.50
N ILE A 168 -15.22 -21.52 -9.88
CA ILE A 168 -15.45 -21.25 -8.46
C ILE A 168 -16.20 -19.93 -8.36
N PHE A 169 -17.26 -19.94 -7.57
CA PHE A 169 -18.00 -18.77 -7.16
C PHE A 169 -17.97 -18.68 -5.63
N PHE A 170 -17.75 -17.49 -5.08
CA PHE A 170 -17.84 -17.27 -3.65
C PHE A 170 -18.33 -15.86 -3.30
N GLU A 171 -19.03 -15.78 -2.18
CA GLU A 171 -19.46 -14.54 -1.55
C GLU A 171 -18.87 -14.52 -0.14
N PRO A 172 -17.90 -13.63 0.17
CA PRO A 172 -17.35 -13.50 1.51
C PRO A 172 -18.44 -13.31 2.56
N ASP A 173 -18.34 -14.01 3.70
CA ASP A 173 -19.39 -13.95 4.73
C ASP A 173 -19.40 -12.57 5.42
N PRO A 174 -20.47 -11.76 5.28
CA PRO A 174 -20.54 -10.41 5.85
C PRO A 174 -20.58 -10.41 7.39
N THR A 175 -20.77 -11.57 8.02
CA THR A 175 -20.66 -11.70 9.48
C THR A 175 -19.20 -11.75 9.95
N LEU A 176 -18.28 -12.07 9.07
CA LEU A 176 -16.83 -12.09 9.32
C LEU A 176 -16.14 -10.86 8.71
N PHE A 177 -16.49 -10.52 7.47
CA PHE A 177 -15.97 -9.37 6.73
C PHE A 177 -16.98 -8.23 6.79
N VAL A 178 -16.93 -7.44 7.86
CA VAL A 178 -17.92 -6.37 8.10
C VAL A 178 -17.58 -5.15 7.24
N GLY A 179 -18.53 -4.75 6.38
CA GLY A 179 -18.40 -3.54 5.55
C GLY A 179 -17.29 -3.61 4.49
N TYR A 180 -16.91 -4.82 4.07
CA TYR A 180 -15.83 -5.01 3.10
C TYR A 180 -16.20 -4.48 1.70
N SER A 181 -15.17 -4.08 0.96
CA SER A 181 -15.25 -3.72 -0.46
C SER A 181 -13.98 -4.16 -1.20
N PHE A 182 -14.13 -4.56 -2.48
CA PHE A 182 -12.96 -4.76 -3.34
C PHE A 182 -12.59 -3.44 -4.01
N HIS A 183 -11.33 -3.04 -3.93
CA HIS A 183 -10.79 -1.93 -4.69
C HIS A 183 -10.22 -2.44 -6.01
N ASP A 184 -10.74 -1.90 -7.12
CA ASP A 184 -10.35 -2.31 -8.48
C ASP A 184 -8.84 -2.23 -8.71
N ASP A 185 -8.18 -1.18 -8.20
CA ASP A 185 -6.73 -1.00 -8.35
C ASP A 185 -5.92 -2.13 -7.69
N PHE A 186 -6.36 -2.63 -6.54
CA PHE A 186 -5.68 -3.74 -5.86
C PHE A 186 -5.89 -5.06 -6.60
N VAL A 187 -7.14 -5.31 -7.05
CA VAL A 187 -7.47 -6.49 -7.85
C VAL A 187 -6.71 -6.46 -9.17
N GLU A 188 -6.77 -5.35 -9.91
CA GLU A 188 -6.08 -5.22 -11.20
C GLU A 188 -4.56 -5.39 -11.04
N THR A 189 -3.96 -4.76 -10.02
CA THR A 189 -2.52 -4.90 -9.74
C THR A 189 -2.15 -6.36 -9.48
N MET A 190 -2.94 -7.08 -8.68
CA MET A 190 -2.73 -8.51 -8.42
C MET A 190 -2.84 -9.33 -9.71
N LEU A 191 -3.87 -9.11 -10.54
CA LEU A 191 -4.07 -9.84 -11.80
C LEU A 191 -2.96 -9.54 -12.82
N ARG A 192 -2.51 -8.30 -12.92
CA ARG A 192 -1.37 -7.91 -13.75
C ARG A 192 -0.08 -8.63 -13.32
N ASN A 193 0.18 -8.72 -12.01
CA ASN A 193 1.34 -9.46 -11.50
C ASN A 193 1.33 -10.92 -11.94
N TYR A 194 0.17 -11.57 -11.93
CA TYR A 194 0.05 -12.94 -12.46
C TYR A 194 0.39 -13.01 -13.96
N THR A 195 -0.04 -12.03 -14.76
CA THR A 195 0.28 -12.04 -16.20
C THR A 195 1.75 -11.75 -16.49
N TYR A 196 2.42 -10.90 -15.69
CA TYR A 196 3.86 -10.66 -15.81
C TYR A 196 4.67 -11.91 -15.47
N LEU A 197 4.25 -12.68 -14.48
CA LEU A 197 4.95 -13.89 -14.06
C LEU A 197 4.62 -15.12 -14.91
N ASN A 198 3.58 -15.04 -15.73
CA ASN A 198 3.09 -16.12 -16.58
C ASN A 198 2.83 -15.58 -17.99
N SER A 199 3.92 -15.28 -18.71
CA SER A 199 3.85 -14.70 -20.06
C SER A 199 2.98 -15.55 -21.00
N GLY A 200 2.03 -14.91 -21.69
CA GLY A 200 1.08 -15.56 -22.59
C GLY A 200 -0.22 -16.03 -21.91
N LEU A 201 -0.34 -15.98 -20.58
CA LEU A 201 -1.59 -16.14 -19.87
C LEU A 201 -2.49 -14.91 -20.09
N ALA A 202 -3.72 -15.12 -20.55
CA ALA A 202 -4.74 -14.08 -20.62
C ALA A 202 -5.67 -14.16 -19.41
N ILE A 203 -5.81 -13.08 -18.66
CA ILE A 203 -6.82 -12.94 -17.62
C ILE A 203 -7.89 -11.96 -18.10
N MET A 204 -9.15 -12.41 -18.08
CA MET A 204 -10.30 -11.56 -18.36
C MET A 204 -10.86 -11.09 -17.03
N TYR A 205 -10.77 -9.80 -16.73
CA TYR A 205 -11.31 -9.19 -15.51
C TYR A 205 -12.48 -8.28 -15.83
N ASN A 206 -13.68 -8.64 -15.38
CA ASN A 206 -14.93 -7.93 -15.70
C ASN A 206 -15.04 -7.62 -17.19
N GLY A 207 -14.75 -8.62 -18.06
CA GLY A 207 -14.76 -8.50 -19.52
C GLY A 207 -13.54 -7.79 -20.14
N ARG A 208 -12.62 -7.21 -19.33
CA ARG A 208 -11.40 -6.56 -19.81
C ARG A 208 -10.24 -7.54 -19.83
N ARG A 209 -9.52 -7.58 -20.96
CA ARG A 209 -8.38 -8.50 -21.12
C ARG A 209 -7.09 -7.92 -20.54
N ILE A 210 -6.42 -8.66 -19.66
CA ILE A 210 -5.09 -8.40 -19.12
C ILE A 210 -4.14 -9.47 -19.65
N LEU A 211 -3.02 -9.06 -20.24
CA LEU A 211 -2.03 -9.96 -20.84
C LEU A 211 -0.65 -9.29 -20.83
N SER A 212 0.38 -10.02 -20.47
CA SER A 212 1.77 -9.62 -20.67
C SER A 212 2.44 -10.56 -21.69
N ARG A 213 3.31 -10.00 -22.53
CA ARG A 213 4.12 -10.75 -23.50
C ARG A 213 5.59 -10.85 -23.08
N ASN A 214 6.10 -9.81 -22.42
CA ASN A 214 7.52 -9.68 -22.09
C ASN A 214 7.79 -9.83 -20.58
N GLY A 215 6.83 -10.37 -19.81
CA GLY A 215 7.04 -10.73 -18.41
C GLY A 215 7.46 -9.57 -17.52
N LEU A 216 8.56 -9.72 -16.79
CA LEU A 216 9.06 -8.70 -15.87
C LEU A 216 9.48 -7.39 -16.56
N ALA A 217 9.80 -7.40 -17.85
CA ALA A 217 10.07 -6.16 -18.58
C ALA A 217 8.80 -5.32 -18.75
N ASP A 218 7.65 -5.97 -19.02
CA ASP A 218 6.35 -5.27 -19.05
C ASP A 218 5.99 -4.74 -17.66
N LEU A 219 6.26 -5.50 -16.60
CA LEU A 219 6.06 -5.04 -15.21
C LEU A 219 6.80 -3.71 -14.97
N LEU A 220 8.10 -3.65 -15.30
CA LEU A 220 8.87 -2.41 -15.09
C LEU A 220 8.35 -1.28 -15.97
N THR A 221 8.03 -1.54 -17.23
CA THR A 221 7.45 -0.54 -18.13
C THR A 221 6.14 0.05 -17.58
N ASP A 222 5.28 -0.81 -17.02
CA ASP A 222 3.98 -0.40 -16.48
C ASP A 222 4.07 0.25 -15.09
N THR A 223 5.14 0.01 -14.33
CA THR A 223 5.28 0.50 -12.95
C THR A 223 6.18 1.71 -12.79
N MET A 224 7.16 1.89 -13.69
CA MET A 224 8.06 3.03 -13.65
C MET A 224 7.31 4.34 -13.85
N THR A 225 7.65 5.33 -13.03
CA THR A 225 7.11 6.71 -13.10
C THR A 225 8.05 7.65 -13.85
N THR A 226 9.24 7.19 -14.23
CA THR A 226 10.26 7.94 -14.97
C THR A 226 10.81 7.10 -16.11
N ASP A 227 11.26 7.77 -17.17
CA ASP A 227 11.86 7.10 -18.32
C ASP A 227 13.15 6.36 -17.95
N PRO A 228 13.36 5.15 -18.50
CA PRO A 228 14.60 4.42 -18.34
C PRO A 228 15.74 5.11 -19.08
N LEU A 229 16.95 5.10 -18.51
CA LEU A 229 18.15 5.68 -19.15
C LEU A 229 18.64 4.83 -20.33
N TYR A 230 18.34 3.55 -20.31
CA TYR A 230 18.65 2.59 -21.36
C TYR A 230 17.57 1.50 -21.40
N PRO A 231 17.43 0.74 -22.51
CA PRO A 231 16.44 -0.33 -22.60
C PRO A 231 16.51 -1.28 -21.40
N ILE A 232 15.35 -1.73 -20.94
CA ILE A 232 15.26 -2.66 -19.80
C ILE A 232 16.04 -3.94 -20.15
N ILE A 233 17.05 -4.26 -19.36
CA ILE A 233 17.78 -5.52 -19.44
C ILE A 233 16.87 -6.60 -18.86
N HIS A 234 16.55 -7.60 -19.69
CA HIS A 234 15.65 -8.70 -19.32
C HIS A 234 16.31 -10.03 -19.63
N VAL A 235 16.55 -10.83 -18.62
CA VAL A 235 17.20 -12.15 -18.71
C VAL A 235 16.39 -13.21 -17.96
N LYS A 236 16.34 -14.41 -18.54
CA LYS A 236 15.52 -15.51 -18.03
C LYS A 236 16.27 -16.82 -18.05
N GLY A 237 16.28 -17.52 -16.91
CA GLY A 237 16.73 -18.89 -16.73
C GLY A 237 15.58 -19.82 -16.42
N ASP A 238 15.88 -21.05 -16.02
CA ASP A 238 14.86 -22.08 -15.73
C ASP A 238 14.00 -21.71 -14.52
N ASP A 239 14.62 -21.25 -13.45
CA ASP A 239 13.98 -20.94 -12.17
C ASP A 239 14.11 -19.47 -11.74
N ILE A 240 14.66 -18.62 -12.60
CA ILE A 240 14.91 -17.22 -12.31
C ILE A 240 14.59 -16.35 -13.52
N GLU A 241 13.95 -15.22 -13.28
CA GLU A 241 13.75 -14.16 -14.28
C GLU A 241 14.08 -12.83 -13.63
N ILE A 242 14.83 -11.99 -14.34
CA ILE A 242 15.30 -10.70 -13.87
C ILE A 242 15.07 -9.66 -14.95
N ALA A 243 14.55 -8.51 -14.55
CA ALA A 243 14.49 -7.33 -15.40
C ALA A 243 14.97 -6.11 -14.61
N PHE A 244 15.79 -5.23 -15.22
CA PHE A 244 16.24 -4.01 -14.55
C PHE A 244 16.68 -2.94 -15.53
N THR A 245 16.67 -1.70 -15.06
CA THR A 245 17.21 -0.52 -15.73
C THR A 245 17.60 0.52 -14.68
N HIS A 246 18.26 1.61 -15.10
CA HIS A 246 18.45 2.79 -14.27
C HIS A 246 17.54 3.93 -14.74
N THR A 247 17.18 4.77 -13.81
CA THR A 247 16.43 6.01 -14.01
C THR A 247 17.18 7.20 -13.39
N ASN A 248 16.69 8.41 -13.61
CA ASN A 248 17.24 9.60 -12.97
C ASN A 248 16.67 9.86 -11.55
N GLN A 249 15.83 8.97 -11.04
CA GLN A 249 15.36 9.05 -9.66
C GLN A 249 16.47 8.72 -8.66
N TYR A 250 16.39 9.27 -7.47
CA TYR A 250 17.23 8.86 -6.34
C TYR A 250 16.68 7.60 -5.68
N GLY A 251 17.59 6.78 -5.15
CA GLY A 251 17.22 5.55 -4.46
C GLY A 251 17.19 4.33 -5.37
N GLU A 252 16.61 3.27 -4.91
CA GLU A 252 16.50 1.97 -5.59
C GLU A 252 15.09 1.41 -5.42
N GLU A 253 14.53 0.78 -6.45
CA GLU A 253 13.20 0.18 -6.43
C GLU A 253 13.28 -1.29 -6.83
N TYR A 254 12.60 -2.16 -6.06
CA TYR A 254 12.61 -3.60 -6.29
C TYR A 254 11.21 -4.19 -6.25
N HIS A 255 10.88 -4.96 -7.28
CA HIS A 255 9.72 -5.84 -7.32
C HIS A 255 10.21 -7.28 -7.21
N SER A 256 9.82 -8.01 -6.18
CA SER A 256 10.31 -9.36 -5.98
C SER A 256 9.19 -10.38 -5.84
N PHE A 257 9.43 -11.58 -6.42
CA PHE A 257 8.43 -12.64 -6.50
C PHE A 257 9.05 -14.00 -6.22
N VAL A 258 8.30 -14.87 -5.58
CA VAL A 258 8.68 -16.29 -5.36
C VAL A 258 7.50 -17.18 -5.70
N ASN A 259 7.68 -18.11 -6.63
CA ASN A 259 6.67 -19.06 -7.10
C ASN A 259 5.36 -18.41 -7.59
N GLY A 260 5.42 -17.13 -8.02
CA GLY A 260 4.24 -16.37 -8.42
C GLY A 260 3.65 -15.49 -7.31
N GLN A 261 4.23 -15.49 -6.11
CA GLN A 261 3.79 -14.64 -5.01
C GLN A 261 4.61 -13.35 -4.94
N HIS A 262 3.93 -12.21 -4.87
CA HIS A 262 4.58 -10.91 -4.67
C HIS A 262 5.09 -10.78 -3.24
N THR A 263 6.42 -10.72 -3.09
CA THR A 263 7.09 -10.59 -1.79
C THR A 263 7.34 -9.11 -1.51
N THR A 264 6.32 -8.40 -1.03
CA THR A 264 6.36 -6.93 -0.81
C THR A 264 7.45 -6.49 0.19
N GLN A 265 7.83 -7.38 1.11
CA GLN A 265 8.93 -7.17 2.05
C GLN A 265 10.23 -7.85 1.61
N GLY A 266 10.30 -8.34 0.36
CA GLY A 266 11.49 -8.96 -0.20
C GLY A 266 11.81 -10.33 0.39
N GLY A 267 13.04 -10.51 0.81
CA GLY A 267 13.56 -11.77 1.38
C GLY A 267 14.95 -12.11 0.85
N THR A 268 15.36 -13.35 1.06
CA THR A 268 16.71 -13.84 0.73
C THR A 268 17.06 -13.69 -0.75
N HIS A 269 16.12 -13.91 -1.67
CA HIS A 269 16.30 -13.78 -3.11
C HIS A 269 16.53 -12.33 -3.55
N GLN A 270 15.76 -11.39 -3.00
CA GLN A 270 15.95 -9.96 -3.30
C GLN A 270 17.27 -9.47 -2.73
N SER A 271 17.63 -9.88 -1.51
CA SER A 271 18.91 -9.52 -0.90
C SER A 271 20.09 -10.05 -1.71
N ALA A 272 20.01 -11.30 -2.19
CA ALA A 272 21.01 -11.89 -3.06
C ALA A 272 21.14 -11.11 -4.38
N PHE A 273 20.00 -10.78 -5.01
CA PHE A 273 19.99 -9.99 -6.24
C PHE A 273 20.65 -8.60 -6.03
N LYS A 274 20.26 -7.88 -4.98
CA LYS A 274 20.82 -6.55 -4.64
C LYS A 274 22.35 -6.58 -4.47
N GLU A 275 22.85 -7.62 -3.86
CA GLU A 275 24.29 -7.79 -3.65
C GLU A 275 25.01 -8.10 -4.98
N HIS A 276 24.52 -9.12 -5.68
CA HIS A 276 25.23 -9.65 -6.85
C HIS A 276 25.12 -8.75 -8.07
N ILE A 277 24.02 -8.02 -8.29
CA ILE A 277 23.93 -7.05 -9.39
C ILE A 277 24.97 -5.95 -9.23
N ALA A 278 25.13 -5.41 -8.01
CA ALA A 278 26.12 -4.37 -7.75
C ALA A 278 27.56 -4.91 -7.87
N ARG A 279 27.81 -6.13 -7.41
CA ARG A 279 29.11 -6.80 -7.52
C ARG A 279 29.49 -7.06 -8.98
N THR A 280 28.58 -7.62 -9.77
CA THR A 280 28.81 -7.94 -11.19
C THR A 280 29.11 -6.68 -12.00
N ILE A 281 28.32 -5.62 -11.83
CA ILE A 281 28.55 -4.33 -12.52
C ILE A 281 29.89 -3.71 -12.11
N LYS A 282 30.24 -3.77 -10.83
CA LYS A 282 31.54 -3.30 -10.32
C LYS A 282 32.72 -4.07 -10.95
N GLU A 283 32.60 -5.41 -10.99
CA GLU A 283 33.61 -6.29 -11.59
C GLU A 283 33.75 -6.02 -13.10
N PHE A 284 32.64 -5.88 -13.82
CA PHE A 284 32.61 -5.60 -15.26
C PHE A 284 33.39 -4.31 -15.62
N PHE A 285 33.17 -3.22 -14.90
CA PHE A 285 33.87 -1.96 -15.16
C PHE A 285 35.27 -1.92 -14.58
N GLY A 286 35.67 -2.85 -13.72
CA GLY A 286 37.00 -2.89 -13.10
C GLY A 286 37.34 -1.64 -12.29
N LYS A 287 36.33 -0.88 -11.83
CA LYS A 287 36.47 0.35 -11.05
C LYS A 287 35.95 0.15 -9.62
N ASN A 288 36.58 0.84 -8.68
CA ASN A 288 36.19 0.72 -7.27
C ASN A 288 34.98 1.60 -6.92
N TYR A 289 33.84 1.38 -7.61
CA TYR A 289 32.59 2.02 -7.28
C TYR A 289 32.02 1.49 -5.95
N GLU A 290 31.32 2.35 -5.19
CA GLU A 290 30.52 1.89 -4.06
C GLU A 290 29.22 1.25 -4.56
N PHE A 291 28.73 0.22 -3.88
CA PHE A 291 27.49 -0.48 -4.27
C PHE A 291 26.27 0.45 -4.28
N THR A 292 26.27 1.45 -3.39
CA THR A 292 25.24 2.49 -3.35
C THR A 292 25.21 3.36 -4.60
N ASP A 293 26.39 3.67 -5.17
CA ASP A 293 26.47 4.46 -6.41
C ASP A 293 25.94 3.66 -7.61
N ILE A 294 26.23 2.35 -7.64
CA ILE A 294 25.75 1.43 -8.68
C ILE A 294 24.22 1.27 -8.61
N ARG A 295 23.65 1.17 -7.40
CA ARG A 295 22.22 0.96 -7.23
C ARG A 295 21.39 2.25 -7.24
N ASN A 296 22.02 3.42 -7.22
CA ASN A 296 21.28 4.68 -7.25
C ASN A 296 20.55 4.89 -8.59
N GLY A 297 19.23 4.96 -8.53
CA GLY A 297 18.33 5.02 -9.67
C GLY A 297 17.97 3.65 -10.27
N LEU A 298 18.41 2.55 -9.66
CA LEU A 298 18.08 1.19 -10.12
C LEU A 298 16.61 0.87 -9.87
N VAL A 299 15.92 0.46 -10.93
CA VAL A 299 14.58 -0.13 -10.89
C VAL A 299 14.70 -1.56 -11.39
N ALA A 300 14.30 -2.53 -10.56
CA ALA A 300 14.53 -3.93 -10.86
C ALA A 300 13.35 -4.82 -10.42
N ALA A 301 13.18 -5.91 -11.17
CA ALA A 301 12.27 -6.99 -10.81
C ALA A 301 13.02 -8.32 -10.79
N VAL A 302 12.75 -9.17 -9.82
CA VAL A 302 13.30 -10.52 -9.70
C VAL A 302 12.20 -11.52 -9.34
N ALA A 303 12.08 -12.58 -10.11
CA ALA A 303 11.20 -13.72 -9.85
C ALA A 303 12.02 -15.00 -9.72
N LEU A 304 11.75 -15.77 -8.68
CA LEU A 304 12.46 -17.01 -8.37
C LEU A 304 11.46 -18.14 -8.13
N ASN A 305 11.76 -19.35 -8.65
CA ASN A 305 11.01 -20.56 -8.34
C ASN A 305 11.82 -21.42 -7.38
N VAL A 306 11.30 -21.63 -6.17
CA VAL A 306 11.94 -22.36 -5.08
C VAL A 306 11.13 -23.60 -4.75
N GLU A 307 11.76 -24.75 -4.53
CA GLU A 307 11.07 -25.95 -4.00
C GLU A 307 10.79 -25.75 -2.50
N GLU A 308 9.56 -26.03 -2.10
CA GLU A 308 9.12 -25.95 -0.69
C GLU A 308 9.50 -24.64 0.00
N PRO A 309 9.07 -23.47 -0.56
CA PRO A 309 9.48 -22.17 -0.01
C PRO A 309 8.92 -21.97 1.40
N MET A 310 9.78 -21.50 2.31
CA MET A 310 9.39 -21.06 3.64
C MET A 310 9.29 -19.54 3.66
N PHE A 311 8.12 -19.03 4.05
CA PHE A 311 7.86 -17.61 4.24
C PHE A 311 7.81 -17.27 5.73
N GLU A 312 8.12 -16.02 6.09
CA GLU A 312 8.06 -15.58 7.49
C GLU A 312 6.63 -15.46 8.04
N SER A 313 5.62 -15.38 7.16
CA SER A 313 4.21 -15.30 7.53
C SER A 313 3.31 -16.04 6.53
N GLN A 314 2.08 -16.34 6.93
CA GLN A 314 1.07 -16.97 6.07
C GLN A 314 0.67 -16.04 4.89
N THR A 315 0.81 -14.74 5.02
CA THR A 315 0.57 -13.78 3.93
C THR A 315 1.63 -13.83 2.82
N LYS A 316 2.74 -14.59 3.03
CA LYS A 316 3.80 -14.87 2.05
C LYS A 316 4.51 -13.64 1.49
N ILE A 317 4.58 -12.56 2.27
CA ILE A 317 5.13 -11.28 1.84
C ILE A 317 6.67 -11.20 1.92
N LYS A 318 7.31 -12.17 2.59
CA LYS A 318 8.78 -12.22 2.74
C LYS A 318 9.29 -13.66 2.70
N LEU A 319 10.27 -13.93 1.82
CA LEU A 319 10.92 -15.25 1.72
C LEU A 319 11.97 -15.42 2.82
N GLY A 320 11.85 -16.52 3.58
CA GLY A 320 12.82 -16.92 4.61
C GLY A 320 13.77 -18.05 4.17
N SER A 321 13.44 -18.82 3.12
CA SER A 321 14.28 -19.93 2.63
C SER A 321 15.69 -19.47 2.30
N LEU A 322 16.69 -20.28 2.66
CA LEU A 322 18.10 -20.03 2.32
C LEU A 322 18.58 -20.83 1.11
N GLN A 323 17.84 -21.86 0.70
CA GLN A 323 18.19 -22.80 -0.37
C GLN A 323 17.09 -22.87 -1.42
N MET A 324 17.46 -23.21 -2.66
CA MET A 324 16.55 -23.41 -3.80
C MET A 324 15.65 -24.64 -3.65
N ALA A 325 16.11 -25.63 -2.91
CA ALA A 325 15.40 -26.86 -2.57
C ALA A 325 15.94 -27.37 -1.23
N PRO A 326 15.20 -28.22 -0.49
CA PRO A 326 15.71 -28.86 0.73
C PRO A 326 17.03 -29.62 0.46
N GLY A 327 18.11 -29.21 1.13
CA GLY A 327 19.45 -29.76 0.91
C GLY A 327 20.13 -29.38 -0.41
N GLY A 328 19.55 -28.46 -1.16
CA GLY A 328 20.08 -27.97 -2.44
C GLY A 328 21.03 -26.78 -2.29
N GLU A 329 21.32 -26.16 -3.43
CA GLU A 329 22.16 -24.97 -3.52
C GLU A 329 21.55 -23.77 -2.79
N SER A 330 22.40 -22.88 -2.26
CA SER A 330 21.91 -21.67 -1.60
C SER A 330 21.35 -20.68 -2.65
N ILE A 331 20.25 -19.99 -2.27
CA ILE A 331 19.63 -18.92 -3.09
C ILE A 331 20.66 -17.84 -3.42
N ASN A 332 21.51 -17.46 -2.46
CA ASN A 332 22.55 -16.45 -2.70
C ASN A 332 23.49 -16.87 -3.82
N LYS A 333 23.96 -18.11 -3.81
CA LYS A 333 24.88 -18.61 -4.85
C LYS A 333 24.16 -18.76 -6.21
N TYR A 334 22.96 -19.36 -6.24
CA TYR A 334 22.19 -19.55 -7.46
C TYR A 334 21.90 -18.22 -8.18
N VAL A 335 21.37 -17.24 -7.43
CA VAL A 335 21.10 -15.91 -7.96
C VAL A 335 22.40 -15.21 -8.38
N GLY A 336 23.47 -15.37 -7.59
CA GLY A 336 24.76 -14.74 -7.86
C GLY A 336 25.39 -15.26 -9.14
N ASP A 337 25.43 -16.58 -9.33
CA ASP A 337 26.02 -17.21 -10.52
C ASP A 337 25.23 -16.82 -11.78
N PHE A 338 23.89 -16.80 -11.71
CA PHE A 338 23.02 -16.38 -12.80
C PHE A 338 23.24 -14.90 -13.16
N VAL A 339 23.17 -14.01 -12.17
CA VAL A 339 23.38 -12.57 -12.39
C VAL A 339 24.76 -12.31 -13.00
N LYS A 340 25.80 -12.96 -12.46
CA LYS A 340 27.16 -12.80 -12.96
C LYS A 340 27.28 -13.22 -14.43
N LEU A 341 26.72 -14.38 -14.78
CA LEU A 341 26.82 -14.90 -16.14
C LEU A 341 26.03 -14.04 -17.13
N GLU A 342 24.76 -13.82 -16.86
CA GLU A 342 23.84 -13.22 -17.83
C GLU A 342 24.04 -11.70 -17.98
N VAL A 343 24.26 -10.99 -16.86
CA VAL A 343 24.46 -9.54 -16.91
C VAL A 343 25.82 -9.19 -17.49
N ASP A 344 26.89 -9.93 -17.14
CA ASP A 344 28.21 -9.72 -17.71
C ASP A 344 28.20 -9.95 -19.22
N ASN A 345 27.59 -11.06 -19.69
CA ASN A 345 27.41 -11.33 -21.11
C ASN A 345 26.60 -10.24 -21.82
N TYR A 346 25.50 -9.79 -21.21
CA TYR A 346 24.66 -8.76 -21.80
C TYR A 346 25.43 -7.44 -21.99
N LEU A 347 26.19 -7.00 -20.98
CA LEU A 347 26.95 -5.76 -21.03
C LEU A 347 28.12 -5.83 -22.04
N HIS A 348 28.72 -7.02 -22.26
CA HIS A 348 29.71 -7.20 -23.31
C HIS A 348 29.13 -7.10 -24.72
N ILE A 349 27.89 -7.57 -24.91
CA ILE A 349 27.21 -7.51 -26.22
C ILE A 349 26.67 -6.09 -26.50
N HIS A 350 26.17 -5.40 -25.45
CA HIS A 350 25.52 -4.09 -25.55
C HIS A 350 26.39 -2.99 -24.93
N ALA A 351 27.48 -2.64 -25.65
CA ALA A 351 28.46 -1.64 -25.19
C ALA A 351 27.84 -0.23 -25.02
N ASP A 352 26.83 0.10 -25.82
CA ASP A 352 26.03 1.34 -25.70
C ASP A 352 25.29 1.44 -24.36
N VAL A 353 24.65 0.36 -23.95
CA VAL A 353 23.98 0.27 -22.62
C VAL A 353 25.01 0.37 -21.50
N ALA A 354 26.16 -0.34 -21.63
CA ALA A 354 27.21 -0.30 -20.62
C ALA A 354 27.81 1.13 -20.47
N GLU A 355 27.94 1.88 -21.57
CA GLU A 355 28.43 3.27 -21.52
C GLU A 355 27.46 4.18 -20.75
N VAL A 356 26.15 4.15 -21.06
CA VAL A 356 25.13 4.94 -20.36
C VAL A 356 25.06 4.56 -18.88
N MET A 357 25.12 3.26 -18.56
CA MET A 357 25.16 2.77 -17.18
C MET A 357 26.39 3.31 -16.43
N GLN A 358 27.58 3.28 -17.07
CA GLN A 358 28.81 3.80 -16.47
C GLN A 358 28.72 5.31 -16.22
N GLN A 359 28.14 6.07 -17.14
CA GLN A 359 27.92 7.51 -16.98
C GLN A 359 27.07 7.79 -15.77
N LYS A 360 25.93 7.08 -15.61
CA LYS A 360 25.04 7.20 -14.46
C LYS A 360 25.74 6.88 -13.14
N ILE A 361 26.50 5.79 -13.08
CA ILE A 361 27.23 5.39 -11.86
C ILE A 361 28.32 6.43 -11.52
N THR A 362 29.03 6.94 -12.52
CA THR A 362 30.08 7.97 -12.32
C THR A 362 29.46 9.29 -11.83
N GLU A 363 28.29 9.66 -12.33
CA GLU A 363 27.55 10.82 -11.85
C GLU A 363 27.10 10.63 -10.40
N SER A 364 26.54 9.47 -10.05
CA SER A 364 26.14 9.11 -8.68
C SER A 364 27.34 9.15 -7.72
N GLU A 365 28.50 8.63 -8.14
CA GLU A 365 29.75 8.71 -7.35
C GLU A 365 30.19 10.17 -7.12
N ARG A 366 30.13 11.00 -8.17
CA ARG A 366 30.48 12.44 -8.09
C ARG A 366 29.56 13.16 -7.13
N GLU A 367 28.26 12.93 -7.23
CA GLU A 367 27.26 13.51 -6.34
C GLU A 367 27.50 13.07 -4.89
N ARG A 368 27.69 11.79 -4.63
CA ARG A 368 27.98 11.26 -3.28
C ARG A 368 29.24 11.89 -2.69
N LYS A 369 30.33 11.98 -3.46
CA LYS A 369 31.60 12.60 -3.02
C LYS A 369 31.41 14.10 -2.74
N ALA A 370 30.68 14.81 -3.59
CA ALA A 370 30.38 16.23 -3.38
C ALA A 370 29.52 16.45 -2.13
N MET A 371 28.63 15.50 -1.84
CA MET A 371 27.73 15.57 -0.69
C MET A 371 28.36 15.19 0.64
N ALA A 372 29.39 14.34 0.64
CA ALA A 372 29.98 13.83 1.89
C ALA A 372 30.42 14.95 2.85
N GLY A 373 30.98 16.03 2.32
CA GLY A 373 31.34 17.21 3.10
C GLY A 373 30.14 18.04 3.58
N VAL A 374 29.14 18.20 2.69
CA VAL A 374 27.94 18.99 2.97
C VAL A 374 27.05 18.28 3.98
N THR A 375 26.86 16.97 3.81
CA THR A 375 26.05 16.13 4.73
C THR A 375 26.66 16.11 6.13
N LYS A 376 28.00 16.03 6.27
CA LYS A 376 28.65 16.10 7.57
C LYS A 376 28.39 17.44 8.28
N LEU A 377 28.54 18.56 7.56
CA LEU A 377 28.25 19.89 8.08
C LEU A 377 26.76 20.06 8.40
N ALA A 378 25.88 19.54 7.55
CA ALA A 378 24.43 19.59 7.76
C ALA A 378 24.01 18.75 8.98
N ARG A 379 24.55 17.55 9.15
CA ARG A 379 24.33 16.69 10.34
C ARG A 379 24.86 17.35 11.63
N GLU A 380 26.02 17.99 11.58
CA GLU A 380 26.55 18.73 12.73
C GLU A 380 25.65 19.92 13.09
N ARG A 381 25.14 20.65 12.09
CA ARG A 381 24.17 21.72 12.29
C ARG A 381 22.83 21.19 12.82
N ALA A 382 22.31 20.11 12.25
CA ALA A 382 21.08 19.47 12.71
C ALA A 382 21.20 18.89 14.11
N LYS A 383 22.33 18.29 14.48
CA LYS A 383 22.61 17.84 15.87
C LYS A 383 22.66 19.00 16.85
N LYS A 384 23.31 20.11 16.48
CA LYS A 384 23.32 21.34 17.28
C LYS A 384 21.93 21.96 17.38
N ALA A 385 21.13 21.93 16.28
CA ALA A 385 19.76 22.41 16.25
C ALA A 385 18.79 21.49 17.01
N ASN A 386 18.98 20.15 16.99
CA ASN A 386 18.15 19.20 17.73
C ASN A 386 18.26 19.36 19.25
N LEU A 387 19.40 19.76 19.77
CA LEU A 387 19.55 20.12 21.19
C LEU A 387 18.76 21.40 21.57
N HIS A 388 18.39 22.24 20.60
CA HIS A 388 17.66 23.50 20.77
C HIS A 388 16.55 23.72 19.72
N ASN A 389 16.07 22.62 19.08
CA ASN A 389 15.13 22.73 17.97
C ASN A 389 13.75 23.22 18.46
N ARG A 390 13.54 24.52 18.41
CA ARG A 390 12.24 25.15 18.69
C ARG A 390 11.15 24.74 17.70
N LYS A 391 11.51 24.18 16.54
CA LYS A 391 10.59 23.79 15.47
C LYS A 391 9.96 22.41 15.65
N LEU A 392 10.68 21.47 16.26
CA LEU A 392 10.17 20.11 16.52
C LEU A 392 9.63 20.01 17.95
N ARG A 393 8.35 19.72 18.06
CA ARG A 393 7.70 19.26 19.30
C ARG A 393 7.49 17.76 19.21
N ASP A 394 8.48 17.01 19.63
CA ASP A 394 8.53 15.56 19.45
C ASP A 394 7.49 14.80 20.30
N CYS A 395 7.22 13.54 19.92
CA CYS A 395 6.42 12.59 20.68
C CYS A 395 7.32 11.56 21.38
N ARG A 396 6.74 10.73 22.23
CA ARG A 396 7.49 9.74 23.03
C ARG A 396 7.69 8.41 22.33
N ILE A 397 6.74 8.03 21.47
CA ILE A 397 6.71 6.74 20.77
C ILE A 397 6.98 7.01 19.29
N HIS A 398 7.98 6.34 18.72
CA HIS A 398 8.36 6.46 17.33
C HIS A 398 8.03 5.18 16.56
N TYR A 399 7.88 5.28 15.26
CA TYR A 399 7.66 4.13 14.37
C TYR A 399 8.85 3.16 14.36
N SER A 400 10.07 3.69 14.54
CA SER A 400 11.30 2.90 14.70
C SER A 400 11.37 2.11 16.03
N ASP A 401 10.46 2.32 16.98
CA ASP A 401 10.42 1.60 18.25
C ASP A 401 9.83 0.19 18.09
N ALA A 402 10.62 -0.75 17.62
CA ALA A 402 10.17 -2.11 17.25
C ALA A 402 9.41 -2.87 18.36
N LYS A 403 9.60 -2.49 19.64
CA LYS A 403 9.00 -3.16 20.80
C LYS A 403 7.72 -2.51 21.31
N ASN A 404 7.30 -1.39 20.71
CA ASN A 404 6.12 -0.65 21.18
C ASN A 404 4.90 -0.97 20.31
N ASP A 405 3.84 -1.50 20.93
CA ASP A 405 2.61 -1.89 20.23
C ASP A 405 1.86 -0.70 19.60
N ARG A 406 2.11 0.53 20.07
CA ARG A 406 1.50 1.76 19.55
C ARG A 406 2.35 2.49 18.51
N LYS A 407 3.44 1.91 18.02
CA LYS A 407 4.34 2.54 17.03
C LYS A 407 3.63 2.96 15.74
N GLU A 408 2.63 2.18 15.32
CA GLU A 408 1.83 2.44 14.12
C GLU A 408 0.95 3.71 14.25
N GLU A 409 0.68 4.17 15.47
CA GLU A 409 -0.06 5.41 15.74
C GLU A 409 0.83 6.65 15.62
N SER A 410 2.17 6.48 15.57
CA SER A 410 3.12 7.59 15.54
C SER A 410 2.91 8.49 14.32
N SER A 411 2.84 9.78 14.53
CA SER A 411 2.61 10.76 13.49
C SER A 411 3.33 12.08 13.74
N ILE A 412 3.66 12.79 12.66
CA ILE A 412 4.21 14.14 12.72
C ILE A 412 3.36 15.07 11.85
N PHE A 413 2.94 16.20 12.43
CA PHE A 413 2.24 17.26 11.71
C PHE A 413 3.25 18.32 11.24
N ILE A 414 3.34 18.53 9.93
CA ILE A 414 4.13 19.60 9.32
C ILE A 414 3.19 20.79 9.12
N THR A 415 3.44 21.88 9.82
CA THR A 415 2.55 23.04 9.88
C THR A 415 3.19 24.29 9.30
N GLU A 416 2.34 25.19 8.82
CA GLU A 416 2.73 26.55 8.43
C GLU A 416 2.79 27.46 9.66
N GLY A 417 4.01 27.81 10.09
CA GLY A 417 4.24 28.78 11.15
C GLY A 417 3.90 28.34 12.57
N ASP A 418 4.17 29.24 13.52
CA ASP A 418 4.09 28.94 14.95
C ASP A 418 2.66 28.98 15.49
N SER A 419 1.71 29.64 14.83
CA SER A 419 0.32 29.77 15.27
C SER A 419 -0.40 28.42 15.19
N ALA A 420 -0.44 27.83 14.00
CA ALA A 420 -1.02 26.50 13.78
C ALA A 420 -0.30 25.42 14.62
N SER A 421 1.03 25.48 14.64
CA SER A 421 1.87 24.60 15.47
C SER A 421 1.52 24.68 16.96
N GLY A 422 1.22 25.90 17.46
CA GLY A 422 0.84 26.14 18.85
C GLY A 422 -0.49 25.48 19.23
N SER A 423 -1.49 25.56 18.35
CA SER A 423 -2.81 24.96 18.55
C SER A 423 -2.73 23.42 18.57
N ILE A 424 -2.04 22.83 17.59
CA ILE A 424 -1.83 21.37 17.53
C ILE A 424 -1.01 20.89 18.74
N THR A 425 0.07 21.58 19.10
CA THR A 425 0.95 21.21 20.23
C THR A 425 0.18 21.12 21.55
N LYS A 426 -0.82 21.98 21.76
CA LYS A 426 -1.64 21.97 22.98
C LYS A 426 -2.69 20.86 23.01
N SER A 427 -3.10 20.37 21.83
CA SER A 427 -4.22 19.43 21.65
C SER A 427 -3.77 17.99 21.40
N ARG A 428 -2.52 17.79 21.00
CA ARG A 428 -1.99 16.50 20.53
C ARG A 428 -1.86 15.44 21.63
N ASP A 429 -1.87 14.17 21.26
CA ASP A 429 -1.34 13.10 22.12
C ASP A 429 0.19 13.16 22.13
N VAL A 430 0.75 13.57 23.27
CA VAL A 430 2.20 13.69 23.47
C VAL A 430 2.93 12.36 23.29
N ASN A 431 2.23 11.23 23.39
CA ASN A 431 2.86 9.92 23.24
C ASN A 431 3.11 9.58 21.76
N THR A 432 2.18 9.87 20.86
CA THR A 432 2.20 9.38 19.47
C THR A 432 2.22 10.50 18.42
N GLN A 433 2.00 11.76 18.81
CA GLN A 433 1.88 12.86 17.86
C GLN A 433 2.98 13.90 18.07
N ALA A 434 3.79 14.14 17.03
CA ALA A 434 4.80 15.19 16.97
C ALA A 434 4.32 16.35 16.09
N VAL A 435 4.95 17.54 16.23
CA VAL A 435 4.67 18.71 15.41
C VAL A 435 5.97 19.34 14.94
N PHE A 436 6.06 19.66 13.65
CA PHE A 436 7.15 20.38 13.03
C PHE A 436 6.65 21.69 12.40
N SER A 437 7.18 22.81 12.82
CA SER A 437 6.78 24.15 12.34
C SER A 437 7.73 24.64 11.26
N LEU A 438 7.21 24.92 10.06
CA LEU A 438 7.94 25.57 8.98
C LEU A 438 7.97 27.09 9.21
N ARG A 439 9.01 27.77 8.72
CA ARG A 439 9.07 29.24 8.66
C ARG A 439 8.78 29.72 7.25
N GLY A 440 7.51 30.03 7.01
CA GLY A 440 7.05 30.51 5.71
C GLY A 440 7.09 29.45 4.61
N LYS A 441 7.06 29.88 3.36
CA LYS A 441 7.06 28.99 2.19
C LYS A 441 8.41 28.30 2.03
N PRO A 442 8.46 26.96 2.00
CA PRO A 442 9.71 26.24 1.75
C PRO A 442 10.21 26.46 0.32
N LEU A 443 11.48 26.13 0.08
CA LEU A 443 12.11 26.21 -1.22
C LEU A 443 11.38 25.29 -2.23
N ASN A 444 11.16 25.80 -3.46
CA ASN A 444 10.77 24.92 -4.56
C ASN A 444 11.95 24.01 -4.93
N SER A 445 11.82 22.74 -4.61
CA SER A 445 12.90 21.74 -4.77
C SER A 445 12.93 21.10 -6.16
N TYR A 446 11.98 21.39 -7.06
CA TYR A 446 11.92 20.83 -8.39
C TYR A 446 13.16 21.19 -9.21
N GLY A 447 13.81 20.19 -9.82
CA GLY A 447 15.01 20.38 -10.65
C GLY A 447 16.27 20.81 -9.89
N LEU A 448 16.23 20.83 -8.55
CA LEU A 448 17.40 21.11 -7.72
C LEU A 448 18.15 19.84 -7.38
N THR A 449 19.47 19.98 -7.18
CA THR A 449 20.29 18.88 -6.68
C THR A 449 20.09 18.67 -5.19
N LYS A 450 20.30 17.45 -4.72
CA LYS A 450 20.22 17.06 -3.30
C LYS A 450 21.13 17.94 -2.42
N LYS A 451 22.26 18.43 -2.97
CA LYS A 451 23.16 19.35 -2.27
C LYS A 451 22.47 20.65 -1.87
N VAL A 452 21.77 21.32 -2.78
CA VAL A 452 21.08 22.58 -2.53
C VAL A 452 19.98 22.42 -1.47
N VAL A 453 19.29 21.26 -1.50
CA VAL A 453 18.26 20.90 -0.52
C VAL A 453 18.85 20.71 0.87
N TYR A 454 20.01 20.08 0.99
CA TYR A 454 20.71 19.92 2.29
C TYR A 454 21.27 21.24 2.84
N GLU A 455 21.58 22.19 1.97
CA GLU A 455 22.00 23.54 2.36
C GLU A 455 20.80 24.39 2.87
N ASN A 456 19.57 24.02 2.49
CA ASN A 456 18.36 24.68 2.97
C ASN A 456 18.05 24.23 4.41
N GLU A 457 17.96 25.19 5.34
CA GLU A 457 17.79 24.91 6.77
C GLU A 457 16.46 24.18 7.07
N GLU A 458 15.35 24.57 6.42
CA GLU A 458 14.03 24.00 6.66
C GLU A 458 13.99 22.51 6.27
N PHE A 459 14.42 22.20 5.05
CA PHE A 459 14.44 20.81 4.57
C PHE A 459 15.48 19.96 5.29
N ASN A 460 16.62 20.52 5.67
CA ASN A 460 17.62 19.81 6.44
C ASN A 460 17.09 19.41 7.83
N LEU A 461 16.40 20.34 8.51
CA LEU A 461 15.80 20.05 9.82
C LEU A 461 14.62 19.07 9.70
N LEU A 462 13.84 19.15 8.61
CA LEU A 462 12.73 18.23 8.36
C LEU A 462 13.23 16.80 8.12
N GLN A 463 14.26 16.62 7.28
CA GLN A 463 14.90 15.33 7.04
C GLN A 463 15.44 14.71 8.34
N ALA A 464 16.14 15.52 9.14
CA ALA A 464 16.67 15.08 10.43
C ALA A 464 15.55 14.74 11.43
N ALA A 465 14.42 15.47 11.42
CA ALA A 465 13.27 15.15 12.26
C ALA A 465 12.61 13.83 11.88
N LEU A 466 12.53 13.52 10.57
CA LEU A 466 11.97 12.28 10.05
C LEU A 466 12.93 11.09 10.13
N ASP A 467 14.26 11.35 10.18
CA ASP A 467 15.35 10.38 10.09
C ASP A 467 15.29 9.53 8.81
N ILE A 468 15.21 10.21 7.66
CA ILE A 468 15.06 9.60 6.32
C ILE A 468 16.28 9.79 5.43
N GLU A 469 17.40 10.31 5.95
CA GLU A 469 18.58 10.62 5.14
C GLU A 469 19.21 9.37 4.50
N ASP A 470 19.25 8.26 5.24
CA ASP A 470 19.90 7.01 4.82
C ASP A 470 18.86 5.94 4.36
N GLY A 471 17.58 6.31 4.23
CA GLY A 471 16.49 5.42 3.84
C GLY A 471 15.32 5.47 4.83
N LEU A 472 14.36 4.56 4.68
CA LEU A 472 13.15 4.53 5.52
C LEU A 472 13.23 3.54 6.70
N ASP A 473 14.32 2.79 6.83
CA ASP A 473 14.46 1.78 7.89
C ASP A 473 14.48 2.40 9.29
N THR A 474 14.92 3.66 9.37
CA THR A 474 14.97 4.46 10.60
C THR A 474 13.85 5.48 10.73
N LEU A 475 12.86 5.44 9.84
CA LEU A 475 11.74 6.38 9.83
C LEU A 475 11.10 6.50 11.22
N ARG A 476 11.02 7.74 11.73
CA ARG A 476 10.58 8.00 13.09
C ARG A 476 9.06 8.03 13.27
N TYR A 477 8.31 8.36 12.23
CA TYR A 477 6.86 8.52 12.31
C TYR A 477 6.17 7.75 11.19
N ASN A 478 5.22 6.90 11.54
CA ASN A 478 4.44 6.12 10.57
C ASN A 478 3.63 7.02 9.64
N LYS A 479 3.12 8.16 10.16
CA LYS A 479 2.34 9.11 9.36
C LYS A 479 3.01 10.47 9.34
N VAL A 480 3.36 10.95 8.16
CA VAL A 480 3.87 12.30 7.89
C VAL A 480 2.71 13.12 7.33
N ILE A 481 2.15 13.98 8.16
CA ILE A 481 0.89 14.67 7.89
C ILE A 481 1.18 16.14 7.57
N VAL A 482 0.85 16.57 6.36
CA VAL A 482 0.92 17.98 5.96
C VAL A 482 -0.35 18.69 6.44
N ALA A 483 -0.19 19.59 7.39
CA ALA A 483 -1.27 20.35 8.02
C ALA A 483 -1.07 21.85 7.75
N THR A 484 -1.61 22.31 6.63
CA THR A 484 -1.55 23.71 6.17
C THR A 484 -2.94 24.32 6.14
N ASP A 485 -3.00 25.65 6.11
CA ASP A 485 -4.25 26.38 5.99
C ASP A 485 -5.00 25.99 4.69
N ALA A 486 -6.32 26.17 4.69
CA ALA A 486 -7.16 25.86 3.53
C ALA A 486 -7.14 26.98 2.46
N ASP A 487 -6.29 27.98 2.59
CA ASP A 487 -6.14 29.08 1.65
C ASP A 487 -5.12 28.76 0.53
N VAL A 488 -4.93 29.73 -0.38
CA VAL A 488 -4.03 29.61 -1.53
C VAL A 488 -2.57 29.42 -1.10
N ASP A 489 -2.16 30.08 -0.03
CA ASP A 489 -0.79 30.00 0.49
C ASP A 489 -0.52 28.62 1.12
N GLY A 490 -1.46 28.11 1.91
CA GLY A 490 -1.38 26.77 2.49
C GLY A 490 -1.40 25.68 1.42
N MET A 491 -2.20 25.83 0.35
CA MET A 491 -2.16 24.90 -0.79
C MET A 491 -0.80 24.93 -1.50
N HIS A 492 -0.19 26.10 -1.65
CA HIS A 492 1.15 26.21 -2.24
C HIS A 492 2.22 25.57 -1.37
N ILE A 493 2.21 25.78 -0.06
CA ILE A 493 3.14 25.12 0.88
C ILE A 493 2.98 23.62 0.84
N ARG A 494 1.75 23.11 0.79
CA ARG A 494 1.45 21.67 0.62
C ARG A 494 2.11 21.12 -0.62
N LEU A 495 1.94 21.79 -1.77
CA LEU A 495 2.54 21.37 -3.04
C LEU A 495 4.07 21.38 -2.98
N LEU A 496 4.70 22.39 -2.35
CA LEU A 496 6.15 22.45 -2.18
C LEU A 496 6.71 21.30 -1.33
N ILE A 497 6.01 20.91 -0.25
CA ILE A 497 6.40 19.78 0.61
C ILE A 497 6.23 18.45 -0.15
N ILE A 498 5.12 18.25 -0.85
CA ILE A 498 4.86 17.06 -1.65
C ILE A 498 5.92 16.94 -2.76
N THR A 499 6.24 18.05 -3.44
CA THR A 499 7.31 18.09 -4.46
C THR A 499 8.65 17.65 -3.89
N PHE A 500 9.00 18.11 -2.70
CA PHE A 500 10.21 17.71 -2.01
C PHE A 500 10.25 16.18 -1.74
N PHE A 501 9.16 15.59 -1.25
CA PHE A 501 9.09 14.15 -1.04
C PHE A 501 9.10 13.36 -2.35
N LEU A 502 8.36 13.81 -3.37
CA LEU A 502 8.35 13.16 -4.70
C LEU A 502 9.73 13.13 -5.35
N GLN A 503 10.49 14.22 -5.22
CA GLN A 503 11.79 14.34 -5.86
C GLN A 503 12.90 13.57 -5.14
N PHE A 504 12.94 13.62 -3.81
CA PHE A 504 14.07 13.12 -3.02
C PHE A 504 13.78 11.90 -2.17
N PHE A 505 12.52 11.65 -1.85
CA PHE A 505 12.05 10.57 -0.97
C PHE A 505 10.77 9.91 -1.51
N PRO A 506 10.73 9.50 -2.79
CA PRO A 506 9.50 8.94 -3.39
C PRO A 506 8.98 7.71 -2.65
N ASP A 507 9.86 6.92 -2.03
CA ASP A 507 9.49 5.74 -1.26
C ASP A 507 8.63 6.08 -0.03
N LEU A 508 8.77 7.29 0.53
CA LEU A 508 7.92 7.74 1.62
C LEU A 508 6.44 7.83 1.20
N ILE A 509 6.19 8.23 -0.04
CA ILE A 509 4.85 8.29 -0.64
C ILE A 509 4.41 6.90 -1.10
N LYS A 510 5.27 6.16 -1.84
CA LYS A 510 4.96 4.82 -2.36
C LYS A 510 4.61 3.83 -1.24
N LYS A 511 5.25 3.93 -0.07
CA LYS A 511 4.95 3.11 1.11
C LYS A 511 3.79 3.64 1.95
N GLY A 512 3.14 4.71 1.52
CA GLY A 512 1.91 5.20 2.12
C GLY A 512 2.08 5.98 3.42
N HIS A 513 3.24 6.60 3.65
CA HIS A 513 3.50 7.35 4.88
C HIS A 513 3.09 8.83 4.82
N VAL A 514 2.76 9.40 3.65
CA VAL A 514 2.47 10.82 3.49
C VAL A 514 0.96 11.08 3.40
N TYR A 515 0.49 12.01 4.20
CA TYR A 515 -0.92 12.37 4.30
C TYR A 515 -1.12 13.88 4.29
N VAL A 516 -2.31 14.31 3.90
CA VAL A 516 -2.80 15.69 4.03
C VAL A 516 -3.91 15.69 5.08
N LEU A 517 -3.82 16.59 6.06
CA LEU A 517 -4.88 16.77 7.05
C LEU A 517 -6.03 17.55 6.41
N GLN A 518 -7.21 16.97 6.41
CA GLN A 518 -8.44 17.69 6.10
C GLN A 518 -8.91 18.44 7.34
N THR A 519 -9.04 19.76 7.21
CA THR A 519 -9.54 20.63 8.27
C THR A 519 -10.91 21.17 7.89
N PRO A 520 -11.80 21.41 8.86
CA PRO A 520 -13.13 21.92 8.56
C PRO A 520 -13.04 23.34 7.98
N LEU A 521 -13.89 23.62 7.00
CA LEU A 521 -14.05 24.94 6.39
C LEU A 521 -15.04 25.79 7.19
N PHE A 522 -16.03 25.13 7.83
CA PHE A 522 -17.08 25.83 8.57
C PHE A 522 -17.37 25.13 9.90
N ARG A 523 -17.72 25.96 10.88
CA ARG A 523 -18.36 25.54 12.12
C ARG A 523 -19.80 26.06 12.13
N VAL A 524 -20.79 25.15 12.23
CA VAL A 524 -22.19 25.47 12.35
C VAL A 524 -22.66 25.02 13.74
N ARG A 525 -23.19 25.94 14.55
CA ARG A 525 -23.67 25.61 15.90
C ARG A 525 -25.00 26.26 16.21
N ASN A 526 -25.81 25.59 17.03
CA ASN A 526 -27.05 26.15 17.53
C ASN A 526 -27.33 25.70 18.98
N ARG A 527 -28.11 26.47 19.70
CA ARG A 527 -28.52 26.11 21.08
C ARG A 527 -29.36 24.85 21.07
N ARG A 528 -29.14 23.94 22.01
CA ARG A 528 -29.93 22.68 22.18
C ARG A 528 -31.43 22.94 22.24
N THR A 529 -31.85 24.03 22.88
CA THR A 529 -33.26 24.44 23.02
C THR A 529 -33.90 24.85 21.68
N LYS A 530 -33.14 25.27 20.68
CA LYS A 530 -33.64 25.64 19.35
C LYS A 530 -33.75 24.42 18.39
N ILE A 531 -33.12 23.30 18.70
CA ILE A 531 -33.07 22.12 17.82
C ILE A 531 -34.31 21.27 18.07
N LYS A 532 -35.20 21.20 17.09
CA LYS A 532 -36.46 20.43 17.18
C LYS A 532 -36.28 18.92 16.96
N ASN A 533 -35.21 18.49 16.30
CA ASN A 533 -34.95 17.11 15.97
C ASN A 533 -34.20 16.40 17.11
N LYS A 534 -34.92 15.63 17.92
CA LYS A 534 -34.36 14.88 19.07
C LYS A 534 -33.28 13.89 18.68
N LYS A 535 -33.33 13.33 17.46
CA LYS A 535 -32.32 12.38 16.96
C LYS A 535 -30.96 13.07 16.78
N VAL A 536 -30.93 14.28 16.23
CA VAL A 536 -29.71 15.08 16.07
C VAL A 536 -29.06 15.38 17.43
N VAL A 537 -29.90 15.73 18.44
CA VAL A 537 -29.41 15.98 19.80
C VAL A 537 -28.80 14.72 20.41
N THR A 538 -29.44 13.56 20.25
CA THR A 538 -28.98 12.28 20.80
C THR A 538 -27.69 11.81 20.15
N ASP A 539 -27.61 11.90 18.84
CA ASP A 539 -26.39 11.54 18.08
C ASP A 539 -25.21 12.45 18.43
N ALA A 540 -25.47 13.75 18.64
CA ALA A 540 -24.46 14.69 19.09
C ALA A 540 -23.97 14.35 20.51
N ASP A 541 -24.89 14.04 21.43
CA ASP A 541 -24.53 13.65 22.80
C ASP A 541 -23.71 12.36 22.86
N ALA A 542 -23.97 11.40 21.97
CA ALA A 542 -23.23 10.15 21.88
C ALA A 542 -21.76 10.38 21.41
N ARG A 543 -21.54 11.44 20.65
CA ARG A 543 -20.20 11.80 20.13
C ARG A 543 -19.40 12.72 21.05
N LEU A 544 -20.05 13.36 22.03
CA LEU A 544 -19.41 14.27 22.96
C LEU A 544 -18.77 13.50 24.13
N THR A 545 -17.58 13.88 24.50
CA THR A 545 -16.84 13.32 25.64
C THR A 545 -16.77 14.32 26.81
N GLY A 546 -17.07 13.86 28.02
CA GLY A 546 -16.78 14.58 29.26
C GLY A 546 -17.44 15.98 29.39
N LYS A 547 -16.64 17.03 29.33
CA LYS A 547 -17.07 18.44 29.54
C LYS A 547 -18.03 18.96 28.48
N GLU A 548 -17.94 18.46 27.23
CA GLU A 548 -18.76 18.92 26.12
C GLU A 548 -20.23 18.53 26.25
N LYS A 549 -20.54 17.43 26.95
CA LYS A 549 -21.94 17.04 27.24
C LYS A 549 -22.73 18.11 28.02
N LYS A 550 -22.03 19.07 28.63
CA LYS A 550 -22.63 20.18 29.38
C LYS A 550 -22.81 21.45 28.57
N SER A 551 -22.37 21.48 27.30
CA SER A 551 -22.50 22.66 26.43
C SER A 551 -23.96 22.90 26.07
N ASP A 552 -24.42 24.16 26.16
CA ASP A 552 -25.72 24.60 25.70
C ASP A 552 -25.89 24.58 24.18
N PHE A 553 -24.78 24.38 23.47
CA PHE A 553 -24.72 24.37 22.01
C PHE A 553 -24.47 22.96 21.49
N ILE A 554 -25.02 22.65 20.31
CA ILE A 554 -24.62 21.54 19.46
C ILE A 554 -23.84 22.12 18.29
N THR A 555 -22.64 21.60 18.06
CA THR A 555 -21.71 22.06 17.03
C THR A 555 -21.54 20.97 15.97
N ARG A 556 -21.52 21.39 14.69
CA ARG A 556 -21.15 20.58 13.53
C ARG A 556 -19.97 21.24 12.82
N TYR A 557 -18.96 20.45 12.52
CA TYR A 557 -17.84 20.87 11.71
C TYR A 557 -18.03 20.32 10.29
N CYS A 558 -17.92 21.20 9.30
CA CYS A 558 -18.25 20.90 7.91
C CYS A 558 -17.02 21.12 7.05
N TYR A 559 -16.71 20.15 6.22
CA TYR A 559 -15.54 20.10 5.34
C TYR A 559 -15.87 20.44 3.88
N SER A 560 -17.16 20.59 3.59
CA SER A 560 -17.67 21.01 2.29
C SER A 560 -18.89 21.93 2.44
N GLU A 561 -19.26 22.59 1.36
CA GLU A 561 -20.48 23.38 1.31
C GLU A 561 -21.74 22.51 1.50
N ASP A 562 -21.75 21.30 0.95
CA ASP A 562 -22.86 20.37 1.10
C ASP A 562 -23.04 19.93 2.56
N GLU A 563 -21.94 19.64 3.27
CA GLU A 563 -21.97 19.35 4.70
C GLU A 563 -22.48 20.56 5.50
N ARG A 564 -22.11 21.79 5.11
CA ARG A 564 -22.63 23.01 5.74
C ARG A 564 -24.13 23.13 5.57
N GLN A 565 -24.64 22.97 4.35
CA GLN A 565 -26.06 23.03 4.06
C GLN A 565 -26.86 21.96 4.83
N GLN A 566 -26.29 20.76 4.93
CA GLN A 566 -26.90 19.67 5.73
C GLN A 566 -26.91 20.03 7.22
N ALA A 567 -25.82 20.57 7.74
CA ALA A 567 -25.72 20.99 9.14
C ALA A 567 -26.73 22.10 9.50
N ILE A 568 -26.95 23.06 8.58
CA ILE A 568 -27.96 24.12 8.73
C ILE A 568 -29.37 23.49 8.84
N ARG A 569 -29.70 22.53 7.96
CA ARG A 569 -31.00 21.84 8.02
C ARG A 569 -31.16 21.05 9.32
N ASP A 570 -30.12 20.37 9.78
CA ASP A 570 -30.15 19.52 10.97
C ASP A 570 -30.27 20.34 12.27
N LEU A 571 -29.57 21.46 12.36
CA LEU A 571 -29.49 22.26 13.57
C LEU A 571 -30.65 23.28 13.71
N GLY A 572 -31.50 23.42 12.69
CA GLY A 572 -32.74 24.23 12.76
C GLY A 572 -32.49 25.72 12.48
N PRO A 573 -33.47 26.59 12.78
CA PRO A 573 -33.43 27.99 12.36
C PRO A 573 -32.35 28.77 13.09
N ASP A 574 -31.75 29.73 12.36
CA ASP A 574 -30.75 30.71 12.81
C ASP A 574 -29.53 30.07 13.52
N PRO A 575 -28.81 29.12 12.89
CA PRO A 575 -27.57 28.62 13.43
C PRO A 575 -26.46 29.68 13.31
N GLU A 576 -25.56 29.72 14.26
CA GLU A 576 -24.34 30.50 14.17
C GLU A 576 -23.37 29.77 13.24
N ILE A 577 -22.90 30.45 12.19
CA ILE A 577 -21.96 29.92 11.20
C ILE A 577 -20.65 30.69 11.31
N THR A 578 -19.54 29.97 11.45
CA THR A 578 -18.18 30.52 11.43
C THR A 578 -17.42 29.87 10.29
N ARG A 579 -16.81 30.66 9.41
CA ARG A 579 -15.89 30.16 8.38
C ARG A 579 -14.46 30.23 8.94
N PHE A 580 -13.72 29.11 8.87
CA PHE A 580 -12.30 29.07 9.21
C PHE A 580 -11.47 29.42 7.99
N LYS A 581 -10.60 30.42 8.10
CA LYS A 581 -9.66 30.83 7.04
C LYS A 581 -8.30 30.16 7.22
N GLY A 582 -7.91 29.91 8.48
CA GLY A 582 -6.64 29.26 8.79
C GLY A 582 -6.69 28.43 10.06
N LEU A 583 -5.73 27.53 10.22
CA LEU A 583 -5.60 26.63 11.38
C LEU A 583 -5.42 27.39 12.71
N GLY A 584 -4.85 28.58 12.65
CA GLY A 584 -4.64 29.45 13.81
C GLY A 584 -5.93 30.00 14.42
N GLU A 585 -7.05 29.99 13.67
CA GLU A 585 -8.36 30.46 14.14
C GLU A 585 -9.11 29.38 14.94
N ILE A 586 -8.66 28.12 14.86
CA ILE A 586 -9.26 26.98 15.56
C ILE A 586 -8.66 26.93 16.97
N SER A 587 -9.52 26.94 17.98
CA SER A 587 -9.05 26.81 19.37
C SER A 587 -8.41 25.44 19.62
N PRO A 588 -7.46 25.32 20.56
CA PRO A 588 -6.86 24.02 20.89
C PRO A 588 -7.89 22.95 21.31
N GLU A 589 -8.97 23.36 21.95
CA GLU A 589 -10.04 22.43 22.40
C GLU A 589 -10.82 21.88 21.20
N GLU A 590 -11.07 22.70 20.17
CA GLU A 590 -11.69 22.27 18.92
C GLU A 590 -10.70 21.42 18.09
N PHE A 591 -9.42 21.81 18.08
CA PHE A 591 -8.39 21.10 17.33
C PHE A 591 -8.22 19.64 17.77
N ALA A 592 -8.47 19.33 19.06
CA ALA A 592 -8.42 17.98 19.58
C ALA A 592 -9.38 17.00 18.85
N HIS A 593 -10.48 17.50 18.27
CA HIS A 593 -11.40 16.69 17.48
C HIS A 593 -10.82 16.33 16.10
N PHE A 594 -10.01 17.23 15.51
CA PHE A 594 -9.52 17.07 14.14
C PHE A 594 -8.24 16.25 14.03
N ILE A 595 -7.52 16.10 15.14
CA ILE A 595 -6.29 15.30 15.22
C ILE A 595 -6.43 14.07 16.14
N GLY A 596 -7.65 13.82 16.65
CA GLY A 596 -8.01 12.66 17.46
C GLY A 596 -8.40 11.42 16.63
N PRO A 597 -9.13 10.46 17.21
CA PRO A 597 -9.55 9.24 16.53
C PRO A 597 -10.39 9.44 15.27
N GLU A 598 -11.10 10.56 15.17
CA GLU A 598 -11.93 10.93 14.01
C GLU A 598 -11.18 11.81 12.99
N MET A 599 -9.85 11.85 13.06
CA MET A 599 -8.99 12.63 12.17
C MET A 599 -9.23 12.23 10.70
N ARG A 600 -9.55 13.19 9.84
CA ARG A 600 -9.71 12.96 8.41
C ARG A 600 -8.38 13.17 7.71
N LEU A 601 -7.81 12.11 7.17
CA LEU A 601 -6.56 12.12 6.43
C LEU A 601 -6.80 11.70 4.98
N GLU A 602 -6.22 12.47 4.07
CA GLU A 602 -6.13 12.11 2.66
C GLU A 602 -4.72 11.61 2.38
N GLN A 603 -4.59 10.35 2.01
CA GLN A 603 -3.29 9.75 1.69
C GLN A 603 -2.80 10.28 0.35
N VAL A 604 -1.54 10.69 0.30
CA VAL A 604 -0.89 11.04 -0.97
C VAL A 604 -0.50 9.74 -1.66
N THR A 605 -1.14 9.46 -2.80
CA THR A 605 -0.91 8.25 -3.60
C THR A 605 -0.31 8.60 -4.96
N LEU A 606 0.40 7.65 -5.56
CA LEU A 606 0.91 7.73 -6.92
C LEU A 606 0.22 6.66 -7.76
N HIS A 607 -0.59 7.10 -8.72
CA HIS A 607 -1.20 6.18 -9.67
C HIS A 607 -0.31 5.99 -10.91
N LYS A 608 -0.39 4.82 -11.55
CA LYS A 608 0.40 4.48 -12.74
C LYS A 608 0.14 5.40 -13.94
N THR A 609 -1.06 5.95 -14.02
CA THR A 609 -1.45 6.91 -15.06
C THR A 609 -0.91 8.32 -14.81
N ASP A 610 -0.39 8.58 -13.61
CA ASP A 610 0.10 9.89 -13.25
C ASP A 610 1.44 10.16 -13.93
N GLN A 611 1.44 11.05 -14.89
CA GLN A 611 2.65 11.55 -15.49
C GLN A 611 3.35 12.53 -14.53
N VAL A 612 3.76 12.01 -13.37
CA VAL A 612 4.27 12.81 -12.23
C VAL A 612 5.35 13.79 -12.66
N GLN A 613 6.28 13.37 -13.51
CA GLN A 613 7.34 14.24 -14.01
C GLN A 613 6.79 15.42 -14.82
N LYS A 614 5.82 15.17 -15.71
CA LYS A 614 5.19 16.23 -16.50
C LYS A 614 4.34 17.15 -15.63
N LEU A 615 3.63 16.61 -14.63
CA LEU A 615 2.87 17.41 -13.68
C LEU A 615 3.79 18.28 -12.83
N LEU A 616 4.91 17.73 -12.34
CA LEU A 616 5.89 18.51 -11.59
C LEU A 616 6.55 19.58 -12.48
N GLU A 617 6.90 19.26 -13.72
CA GLU A 617 7.43 20.25 -14.67
C GLU A 617 6.43 21.34 -14.95
N TYR A 618 5.16 21.00 -15.16
CA TYR A 618 4.09 21.94 -15.40
C TYR A 618 3.84 22.86 -14.21
N TYR A 619 3.64 22.30 -13.00
CA TYR A 619 3.27 23.09 -11.82
C TYR A 619 4.47 23.74 -11.12
N MET A 620 5.64 23.09 -11.09
CA MET A 620 6.79 23.50 -10.31
C MET A 620 7.99 23.93 -11.16
N GLY A 621 7.98 23.64 -12.46
CA GLY A 621 9.03 24.01 -13.41
C GLY A 621 8.99 25.50 -13.79
N LYS A 622 9.84 25.88 -14.74
CA LYS A 622 9.99 27.27 -15.21
C LYS A 622 8.93 27.70 -16.23
N ASN A 623 7.98 26.85 -16.56
CA ASN A 623 6.93 27.10 -17.56
C ASN A 623 5.83 28.01 -17.00
N THR A 624 6.11 29.31 -16.96
CA THR A 624 5.18 30.32 -16.42
C THR A 624 4.07 30.70 -17.40
N MET A 625 4.33 30.69 -18.71
CA MET A 625 3.35 31.12 -19.72
C MET A 625 2.17 30.15 -19.85
N GLU A 626 2.40 28.84 -19.92
CA GLU A 626 1.31 27.87 -20.00
C GLU A 626 0.42 27.89 -18.75
N ARG A 627 1.04 28.06 -17.57
CA ARG A 627 0.28 28.21 -16.31
C ARG A 627 -0.54 29.49 -16.28
N GLN A 628 0.02 30.59 -16.80
CA GLN A 628 -0.70 31.85 -16.90
C GLN A 628 -1.89 31.74 -17.83
N ASN A 629 -1.73 31.10 -18.99
CA ASN A 629 -2.83 30.85 -19.93
C ASN A 629 -3.89 29.96 -19.28
N PHE A 630 -3.48 28.87 -18.61
CA PHE A 630 -4.42 28.02 -17.90
C PHE A 630 -5.25 28.78 -16.85
N ILE A 631 -4.61 29.65 -16.07
CA ILE A 631 -5.31 30.49 -15.09
C ILE A 631 -6.31 31.43 -15.77
N ILE A 632 -5.91 32.04 -16.88
CA ILE A 632 -6.78 32.96 -17.64
C ILE A 632 -7.97 32.20 -18.24
N ASP A 633 -7.74 31.02 -18.83
CA ASP A 633 -8.75 30.20 -19.48
C ASP A 633 -9.76 29.59 -18.49
N ASN A 634 -9.35 29.38 -17.23
CA ASN A 634 -10.17 28.80 -16.18
C ASN A 634 -10.56 29.80 -15.07
N LEU A 635 -10.36 31.08 -15.31
CA LEU A 635 -10.73 32.12 -14.34
C LEU A 635 -12.25 32.20 -14.22
N VAL A 636 -12.78 31.74 -13.10
CA VAL A 636 -14.18 31.97 -12.72
C VAL A 636 -14.22 33.30 -11.97
N VAL A 637 -14.82 34.31 -12.57
CA VAL A 637 -15.12 35.56 -11.87
C VAL A 637 -16.28 35.27 -10.94
N GLU A 638 -16.06 35.35 -9.64
CA GLU A 638 -17.15 35.37 -8.67
C GLU A 638 -17.96 36.64 -8.98
N GLU A 639 -19.19 36.47 -9.48
CA GLU A 639 -20.12 37.60 -9.58
C GLU A 639 -20.36 38.07 -8.13
N ASP A 640 -20.06 39.35 -7.87
CA ASP A 640 -20.40 39.99 -6.62
C ASP A 640 -21.89 39.79 -6.38
N LEU A 641 -22.24 38.94 -5.40
CA LEU A 641 -23.64 38.79 -4.96
C LEU A 641 -24.06 40.18 -4.46
N PRO A 642 -25.21 40.72 -4.89
CA PRO A 642 -25.69 42.01 -4.42
C PRO A 642 -25.78 41.99 -2.88
N GLU A 643 -25.36 43.09 -2.25
CA GLU A 643 -25.35 43.26 -0.78
C GLU A 643 -26.74 43.16 -0.12
N GLU A 644 -27.81 42.90 -0.87
CA GLU A 644 -29.19 42.87 -0.39
C GLU A 644 -29.60 41.57 0.36
N ASP A 645 -28.74 40.54 0.40
CA ASP A 645 -29.04 39.31 1.13
C ASP A 645 -28.31 39.14 2.49
N MET A 646 -27.83 40.28 3.07
CA MET A 646 -27.18 40.28 4.39
C MET A 646 -27.95 41.10 5.44
N GLU A 647 -29.30 41.11 5.43
CA GLU A 647 -30.12 41.52 6.58
C GLU A 647 -30.81 40.35 7.31
#